data_58ce980ce5fdc42a1cc1152bf6e4e513
#
_entry.id   58ce980ce5fdc42a1cc1152bf6e4e513
#
_cell.length_a   1.000
_cell.length_b   1.000
_cell.length_c   1.000
_cell.angle_alpha   90.00
_cell.angle_beta   90.00
_cell.angle_gamma   90.00
#
_symmetry.space_group_name_H-M   'P 1'
#
loop_
_entity.id
_entity.type
_entity.pdbx_description
1 polymer ?
#
loop_
_entity_poly.entity_id
_entity_poly.type
_entity_poly.pdbx_seq_one_letter_code
_entity_poly.pdbx_strand_id
1 'polypeptide(L)'
;MKKLIIGILAHVDAGKTTLAESLLYTCGTIRKAGRVDHGDAFLDNGDMERKRGITIFSKQARIRWKDVDITLLDTPGHVDFSAEMERTLQVLDAAILVIDGSDGVQGDVYTLWRLLKRYEVPVFLFVNKMDQPGTERDKILAELQGKLDGNIVTVENIMAQDESGEDREQELEHAAMCSEALMEEYLETGALQPESIAFTVAQRKLFPCFFGSALRQEGIEKLLDGLFFYLPEPEYSQEFGARVYKIGRDTSGNRLTYLKVTGGTLRVKMMIGNEKSGAGEETWEEKADQLRLYNGGSYETADSVSAGEVCAVTGLTKTFAGQGLGYESENLAPVLEPVLTYRLSFPPDVDPVTALGKLRQLEEEEPQLHVLWQEEKREIHMQVMGQVQMEILKNILWERFGLEAEFDAGSIVYKETLAEPVEGIGHFEPLRHYAEVHLLLEPGERGSGLQFASLCSEDMLDRNWQRLILTHLEEKRHVGVLTGSEITDLRILLIAGKAHTKHTEGGDFRQATYRAIRQGLRSGKSILLEPWFSYRLEVPTENLGRAMSDITRMNGRFNPPVTEGNNSVLTGSVPVATMRDYAREVASYTKGHGRLSCSLQGYEPCHNTEEVMAQTDYDPETDTANPTGSVFCAHGAGFQVPWDQVSEYAHVESGWVPDSEEDAESGDDALQGMAAVNRQQGAVRQTGGGTERIISQEEIEEIFRRTYGKGTEDPHRFRRYHTSSGSRSNYTESPADSMRTPKTKAGPQEKQEEYLLVDGYNIIFAWPELRELAQINLDSARDKLMDILCNYQGYQGCRLILVYDAYKVKGNPGSVMKYHNIEVVYTKEAETADQYIERTTHELGAKPQKYRVTVATSDALEQMIIWGNGATRMSALGLKAAVESAGAEYFNS
;
A
#
# COMPACT_ATOMS: atom_id res chain seq x y z
N MET A 1 13.45 -5.46 29.07
CA MET A 1 14.17 -6.47 28.27
C MET A 1 13.60 -6.35 26.89
N LYS A 2 14.40 -5.98 25.93
CA LYS A 2 14.02 -5.70 24.57
C LYS A 2 13.51 -6.97 23.90
N LYS A 3 12.36 -6.91 23.24
CA LYS A 3 11.75 -8.01 22.49
C LYS A 3 11.70 -7.65 21.03
N LEU A 4 12.15 -8.54 20.15
CA LEU A 4 12.21 -8.32 18.72
C LEU A 4 11.67 -9.55 17.97
N ILE A 5 10.94 -9.32 16.90
CA ILE A 5 10.49 -10.35 15.96
C ILE A 5 11.26 -10.15 14.66
N ILE A 6 12.12 -11.10 14.32
CA ILE A 6 13.01 -11.00 13.18
C ILE A 6 12.71 -12.11 12.19
N GLY A 7 12.42 -11.73 10.92
CA GLY A 7 12.24 -12.66 9.82
C GLY A 7 13.54 -12.95 9.09
N ILE A 8 13.77 -14.21 8.70
CA ILE A 8 14.85 -14.56 7.76
C ILE A 8 14.26 -14.81 6.39
N LEU A 9 14.69 -14.01 5.42
CA LEU A 9 14.25 -14.06 4.03
C LEU A 9 15.45 -14.34 3.13
N ALA A 10 15.24 -15.12 2.10
CA ALA A 10 16.31 -15.46 1.16
C ALA A 10 15.72 -15.98 -0.16
N HIS A 11 16.51 -15.85 -1.23
CA HIS A 11 16.30 -16.70 -2.39
C HIS A 11 16.57 -18.17 -2.05
N VAL A 12 16.01 -19.08 -2.83
CA VAL A 12 16.25 -20.54 -2.71
C VAL A 12 17.77 -20.81 -2.74
N ASP A 13 18.22 -21.72 -1.92
CA ASP A 13 19.62 -22.14 -1.79
C ASP A 13 20.62 -21.07 -1.28
N ALA A 14 20.21 -19.85 -0.95
CA ALA A 14 21.10 -18.84 -0.38
C ALA A 14 21.60 -19.20 1.05
N GLY A 15 21.09 -20.30 1.65
CA GLY A 15 21.50 -20.79 2.96
C GLY A 15 20.71 -20.24 4.14
N LYS A 16 19.44 -19.89 3.92
CA LYS A 16 18.51 -19.38 4.94
C LYS A 16 18.43 -20.27 6.18
N THR A 17 18.07 -21.54 6.01
CA THR A 17 17.94 -22.52 7.10
C THR A 17 19.29 -22.75 7.79
N THR A 18 20.41 -22.75 7.04
CA THR A 18 21.75 -22.86 7.62
C THR A 18 22.09 -21.66 8.52
N LEU A 19 21.67 -20.45 8.11
CA LEU A 19 21.84 -19.25 8.93
C LEU A 19 20.97 -19.33 10.19
N ALA A 20 19.72 -19.75 10.07
CA ALA A 20 18.81 -19.94 11.21
C ALA A 20 19.41 -20.92 12.24
N GLU A 21 19.92 -22.07 11.79
CA GLU A 21 20.60 -23.07 12.63
C GLU A 21 21.85 -22.51 13.31
N SER A 22 22.64 -21.70 12.59
CA SER A 22 23.84 -21.07 13.13
C SER A 22 23.50 -20.02 14.20
N LEU A 23 22.45 -19.22 14.01
CA LEU A 23 21.94 -18.28 15.00
C LEU A 23 21.47 -19.01 16.27
N LEU A 24 20.69 -20.09 16.12
CA LEU A 24 20.21 -20.92 17.21
C LEU A 24 21.36 -21.56 18.01
N TYR A 25 22.40 -22.03 17.32
CA TYR A 25 23.57 -22.63 17.92
C TYR A 25 24.43 -21.60 18.67
N THR A 26 24.72 -20.46 18.03
CA THR A 26 25.51 -19.37 18.62
C THR A 26 24.84 -18.80 19.89
N CYS A 27 23.50 -18.69 19.87
CA CYS A 27 22.74 -18.28 21.07
C CYS A 27 22.56 -19.40 22.10
N GLY A 28 23.06 -20.61 21.85
CA GLY A 28 23.00 -21.76 22.79
C GLY A 28 21.60 -22.39 22.93
N THR A 29 20.67 -22.07 22.05
CA THR A 29 19.32 -22.65 22.04
C THR A 29 19.35 -24.11 21.62
N ILE A 30 20.26 -24.49 20.74
CA ILE A 30 20.51 -25.85 20.29
C ILE A 30 21.96 -26.22 20.59
N ARG A 31 22.20 -27.50 20.91
CA ARG A 31 23.53 -28.00 21.25
C ARG A 31 24.43 -28.30 20.05
N LYS A 32 23.83 -28.50 18.88
CA LYS A 32 24.53 -28.83 17.65
C LYS A 32 23.73 -28.15 16.52
N ALA A 33 24.39 -27.42 15.63
CA ALA A 33 23.78 -26.92 14.45
C ALA A 33 23.34 -28.08 13.53
N GLY A 34 22.08 -28.12 13.18
CA GLY A 34 21.53 -29.08 12.23
C GLY A 34 21.99 -28.76 10.80
N ARG A 35 21.87 -29.74 9.92
CA ARG A 35 22.20 -29.57 8.49
C ARG A 35 21.02 -29.99 7.63
N VAL A 36 20.66 -29.16 6.69
CA VAL A 36 19.57 -29.44 5.75
C VAL A 36 19.86 -30.73 4.98
N ASP A 37 21.12 -30.93 4.53
CA ASP A 37 21.56 -32.13 3.78
C ASP A 37 21.41 -33.43 4.57
N HIS A 38 21.41 -33.35 5.91
CA HIS A 38 21.27 -34.53 6.77
C HIS A 38 19.85 -34.68 7.29
N GLY A 39 18.96 -33.71 7.06
CA GLY A 39 17.58 -33.70 7.53
C GLY A 39 17.44 -33.59 9.05
N ASP A 40 18.48 -33.07 9.74
CA ASP A 40 18.52 -32.92 11.20
C ASP A 40 18.38 -31.43 11.65
N ALA A 41 17.93 -30.53 10.75
CA ALA A 41 17.66 -29.14 11.06
C ALA A 41 16.52 -29.00 12.09
N PHE A 42 16.71 -28.12 13.09
CA PHE A 42 15.77 -27.90 14.19
C PHE A 42 14.43 -27.32 13.73
N LEU A 43 14.46 -26.42 12.76
CA LEU A 43 13.26 -25.78 12.24
C LEU A 43 12.54 -26.61 11.18
N ASP A 44 13.23 -27.33 10.32
CA ASP A 44 12.61 -28.16 9.26
C ASP A 44 12.13 -29.51 9.82
N ASN A 45 11.07 -29.48 10.62
CA ASN A 45 10.53 -30.65 11.31
C ASN A 45 9.56 -31.48 10.47
N GLY A 46 9.01 -30.94 9.36
CA GLY A 46 8.05 -31.64 8.50
C GLY A 46 8.73 -32.69 7.61
N ASP A 47 8.10 -33.88 7.49
CA ASP A 47 8.64 -34.93 6.60
C ASP A 47 8.74 -34.49 5.15
N MET A 48 7.82 -33.63 4.69
CA MET A 48 7.84 -33.06 3.34
C MET A 48 9.00 -32.08 3.14
N GLU A 49 9.26 -31.23 4.14
CA GLU A 49 10.37 -30.27 4.13
C GLU A 49 11.72 -31.00 4.13
N ARG A 50 11.87 -32.02 4.99
CA ARG A 50 13.08 -32.84 5.05
C ARG A 50 13.38 -33.60 3.77
N LYS A 51 12.34 -34.16 3.13
CA LYS A 51 12.51 -34.90 1.87
C LYS A 51 12.94 -34.01 0.70
N ARG A 52 12.52 -32.75 0.71
CA ARG A 52 12.77 -31.77 -0.38
C ARG A 52 13.88 -30.78 -0.08
N GLY A 53 14.27 -30.64 1.18
CA GLY A 53 15.29 -29.65 1.60
C GLY A 53 14.84 -28.19 1.47
N ILE A 54 13.53 -27.92 1.48
CA ILE A 54 12.96 -26.56 1.39
C ILE A 54 12.00 -26.31 2.55
N THR A 55 12.03 -25.10 3.08
CA THR A 55 11.04 -24.64 4.08
C THR A 55 9.74 -24.31 3.34
N ILE A 56 8.63 -24.90 3.79
CA ILE A 56 7.30 -24.74 3.20
C ILE A 56 6.45 -23.80 4.05
N PHE A 57 6.48 -23.97 5.37
CA PHE A 57 5.70 -23.21 6.33
C PHE A 57 6.59 -22.34 7.21
N SER A 58 6.12 -21.13 7.51
CA SER A 58 6.79 -20.26 8.47
C SER A 58 6.83 -20.90 9.84
N LYS A 59 8.01 -20.94 10.44
CA LYS A 59 8.25 -21.49 11.78
C LYS A 59 8.93 -20.49 12.65
N GLN A 60 8.72 -20.62 13.94
CA GLN A 60 9.29 -19.72 14.93
C GLN A 60 10.24 -20.43 15.87
N ALA A 61 11.31 -19.75 16.24
CA ALA A 61 12.22 -20.15 17.29
C ALA A 61 12.54 -18.96 18.20
N ARG A 62 12.77 -19.24 19.46
CA ARG A 62 13.13 -18.21 20.44
C ARG A 62 14.61 -18.31 20.74
N ILE A 63 15.31 -17.20 20.58
CA ILE A 63 16.73 -17.06 20.91
C ILE A 63 16.94 -15.88 21.84
N ARG A 64 18.00 -15.92 22.59
CA ARG A 64 18.40 -14.84 23.48
C ARG A 64 19.82 -14.43 23.18
N TRP A 65 20.02 -13.14 22.91
CA TRP A 65 21.34 -12.56 22.74
C TRP A 65 21.51 -11.34 23.63
N LYS A 66 22.51 -11.40 24.56
CA LYS A 66 22.69 -10.36 25.57
C LYS A 66 21.36 -10.11 26.34
N ASP A 67 20.85 -8.89 26.32
CA ASP A 67 19.61 -8.49 26.99
C ASP A 67 18.41 -8.38 26.04
N VAL A 68 18.47 -9.05 24.88
CA VAL A 68 17.39 -9.07 23.88
C VAL A 68 16.83 -10.48 23.75
N ASP A 69 15.49 -10.58 23.82
CA ASP A 69 14.75 -11.78 23.43
C ASP A 69 14.30 -11.63 21.97
N ILE A 70 14.76 -12.52 21.13
CA ILE A 70 14.45 -12.51 19.69
C ILE A 70 13.55 -13.69 19.37
N THR A 71 12.39 -13.42 18.79
CA THR A 71 11.58 -14.42 18.11
C THR A 71 11.99 -14.45 16.65
N LEU A 72 12.64 -15.51 16.25
CA LEU A 72 13.08 -15.74 14.88
C LEU A 72 11.95 -16.39 14.09
N LEU A 73 11.53 -15.79 12.98
CA LEU A 73 10.56 -16.34 12.04
C LEU A 73 11.30 -16.79 10.78
N ASP A 74 11.41 -18.09 10.60
CA ASP A 74 11.96 -18.70 9.40
C ASP A 74 10.85 -18.77 8.34
N THR A 75 11.02 -18.09 7.22
CA THR A 75 10.01 -17.97 6.16
C THR A 75 10.33 -18.88 4.97
N PRO A 76 9.34 -19.31 4.19
CA PRO A 76 9.63 -20.03 2.94
C PRO A 76 10.51 -19.21 2.00
N GLY A 77 11.48 -19.86 1.36
CA GLY A 77 12.34 -19.21 0.36
C GLY A 77 11.93 -19.45 -1.09
N HIS A 78 10.95 -20.35 -1.32
CA HIS A 78 10.50 -20.69 -2.68
C HIS A 78 9.34 -19.80 -3.11
N VAL A 79 9.34 -19.37 -4.37
CA VAL A 79 8.32 -18.46 -4.95
C VAL A 79 6.90 -18.98 -4.78
N ASP A 80 6.68 -20.29 -4.89
CA ASP A 80 5.35 -20.91 -4.74
C ASP A 80 4.74 -20.72 -3.33
N PHE A 81 5.55 -20.34 -2.33
CA PHE A 81 5.13 -20.08 -0.95
C PHE A 81 5.30 -18.61 -0.55
N SER A 82 5.46 -17.75 -1.52
CA SER A 82 5.66 -16.31 -1.28
C SER A 82 4.47 -15.65 -0.57
N ALA A 83 3.27 -16.20 -0.71
CA ALA A 83 2.09 -15.78 0.03
C ALA A 83 2.21 -15.98 1.56
N GLU A 84 2.72 -17.12 2.01
CA GLU A 84 3.00 -17.38 3.42
C GLU A 84 4.10 -16.45 3.94
N MET A 85 5.13 -16.23 3.14
CA MET A 85 6.21 -15.28 3.46
C MET A 85 5.67 -13.87 3.59
N GLU A 86 4.85 -13.39 2.66
CA GLU A 86 4.29 -12.03 2.67
C GLU A 86 3.44 -11.79 3.94
N ARG A 87 2.60 -12.74 4.34
CA ARG A 87 1.83 -12.64 5.59
C ARG A 87 2.72 -12.49 6.81
N THR A 88 3.88 -13.15 6.81
CA THR A 88 4.85 -13.05 7.91
C THR A 88 5.49 -11.67 8.00
N LEU A 89 5.69 -10.96 6.87
CA LEU A 89 6.26 -9.60 6.87
C LEU A 89 5.44 -8.61 7.71
N GLN A 90 4.14 -8.79 7.81
CA GLN A 90 3.23 -7.90 8.54
C GLN A 90 3.47 -7.85 10.06
N VAL A 91 4.24 -8.78 10.60
CA VAL A 91 4.49 -8.89 12.04
C VAL A 91 5.96 -8.74 12.41
N LEU A 92 6.85 -8.50 11.44
CA LEU A 92 8.28 -8.34 11.70
C LEU A 92 8.61 -6.96 12.28
N ASP A 93 9.57 -6.91 13.16
CA ASP A 93 10.24 -5.67 13.60
C ASP A 93 11.48 -5.38 12.74
N ALA A 94 12.09 -6.43 12.20
CA ALA A 94 13.15 -6.34 11.20
C ALA A 94 13.27 -7.64 10.40
N ALA A 95 13.92 -7.56 9.26
CA ALA A 95 14.22 -8.71 8.41
C ALA A 95 15.73 -8.87 8.20
N ILE A 96 16.20 -10.13 8.20
CA ILE A 96 17.51 -10.51 7.70
C ILE A 96 17.32 -11.00 6.27
N LEU A 97 17.82 -10.25 5.31
CA LEU A 97 17.84 -10.64 3.90
C LEU A 97 19.15 -11.34 3.59
N VAL A 98 19.09 -12.64 3.37
CA VAL A 98 20.27 -13.47 3.07
C VAL A 98 20.56 -13.45 1.57
N ILE A 99 21.76 -13.06 1.22
CA ILE A 99 22.25 -13.00 -0.15
C ILE A 99 23.32 -14.10 -0.33
N ASP A 100 23.28 -14.79 -1.45
CA ASP A 100 24.35 -15.72 -1.82
C ASP A 100 25.57 -14.95 -2.33
N GLY A 101 26.71 -15.09 -1.67
CA GLY A 101 27.94 -14.39 -2.05
C GLY A 101 28.50 -14.84 -3.41
N SER A 102 28.16 -16.05 -3.88
CA SER A 102 28.60 -16.54 -5.20
C SER A 102 27.71 -16.07 -6.35
N ASP A 103 26.40 -15.96 -6.09
CA ASP A 103 25.39 -15.69 -7.13
C ASP A 103 24.90 -14.22 -7.14
N GLY A 104 25.17 -13.46 -6.07
CA GLY A 104 24.77 -12.04 -5.94
C GLY A 104 23.26 -11.84 -5.87
N VAL A 105 22.79 -10.73 -6.44
CA VAL A 105 21.37 -10.34 -6.41
C VAL A 105 20.59 -11.10 -7.48
N GLN A 106 19.73 -12.01 -7.04
CA GLN A 106 18.83 -12.83 -7.85
C GLN A 106 17.45 -12.19 -8.06
N GLY A 107 16.64 -12.71 -9.00
CA GLY A 107 15.31 -12.16 -9.33
C GLY A 107 14.37 -12.05 -8.15
N ASP A 108 14.31 -13.09 -7.29
CA ASP A 108 13.44 -13.10 -6.12
C ASP A 108 13.84 -12.07 -5.08
N VAL A 109 15.15 -11.72 -4.99
CA VAL A 109 15.65 -10.70 -4.07
C VAL A 109 14.99 -9.34 -4.34
N TYR A 110 14.76 -8.99 -5.61
CA TYR A 110 14.04 -7.76 -5.96
C TYR A 110 12.59 -7.77 -5.47
N THR A 111 11.91 -8.91 -5.60
CA THR A 111 10.54 -9.05 -5.10
C THR A 111 10.51 -8.93 -3.58
N LEU A 112 11.42 -9.60 -2.87
CA LEU A 112 11.57 -9.48 -1.42
C LEU A 112 11.87 -8.04 -1.00
N TRP A 113 12.80 -7.37 -1.70
CA TRP A 113 13.16 -5.98 -1.42
C TRP A 113 11.98 -5.02 -1.57
N ARG A 114 11.18 -5.19 -2.65
CA ARG A 114 9.98 -4.40 -2.90
C ARG A 114 8.90 -4.62 -1.83
N LEU A 115 8.69 -5.87 -1.41
CA LEU A 115 7.75 -6.20 -0.34
C LEU A 115 8.22 -5.62 1.00
N LEU A 116 9.50 -5.78 1.35
CA LEU A 116 10.09 -5.20 2.56
C LEU A 116 9.97 -3.67 2.57
N LYS A 117 10.07 -3.03 1.41
CA LYS A 117 9.84 -1.59 1.27
C LYS A 117 8.37 -1.23 1.47
N ARG A 118 7.44 -2.02 0.92
CA ARG A 118 5.99 -1.78 1.03
C ARG A 118 5.51 -1.90 2.47
N TYR A 119 6.00 -2.91 3.19
CA TYR A 119 5.65 -3.14 4.60
C TYR A 119 6.53 -2.34 5.57
N GLU A 120 7.37 -1.44 5.07
CA GLU A 120 8.28 -0.57 5.84
C GLU A 120 9.18 -1.32 6.83
N VAL A 121 9.48 -2.60 6.58
CA VAL A 121 10.28 -3.44 7.47
C VAL A 121 11.76 -3.04 7.37
N PRO A 122 12.45 -2.70 8.49
CA PRO A 122 13.89 -2.50 8.53
C PRO A 122 14.66 -3.73 8.07
N VAL A 123 15.72 -3.57 7.27
CA VAL A 123 16.42 -4.69 6.62
C VAL A 123 17.89 -4.70 7.02
N PHE A 124 18.34 -5.88 7.44
CA PHE A 124 19.75 -6.25 7.63
C PHE A 124 20.13 -7.22 6.53
N LEU A 125 21.19 -6.95 5.80
CA LEU A 125 21.68 -7.88 4.78
C LEU A 125 22.77 -8.78 5.37
N PHE A 126 22.68 -10.07 5.06
CA PHE A 126 23.72 -11.03 5.37
C PHE A 126 24.19 -11.73 4.10
N VAL A 127 25.39 -11.38 3.65
CA VAL A 127 26.02 -12.02 2.48
C VAL A 127 26.68 -13.31 2.95
N ASN A 128 26.02 -14.40 2.62
CA ASN A 128 26.40 -15.75 3.04
C ASN A 128 27.35 -16.42 2.02
N LYS A 129 27.92 -17.55 2.39
CA LYS A 129 28.83 -18.39 1.57
C LYS A 129 30.12 -17.67 1.13
N MET A 130 30.61 -16.72 1.92
CA MET A 130 31.86 -16.02 1.65
C MET A 130 33.10 -16.91 1.70
N ASP A 131 32.97 -18.16 2.09
CA ASP A 131 34.01 -19.18 2.04
C ASP A 131 34.16 -19.85 0.67
N GLN A 132 33.29 -19.55 -0.29
CA GLN A 132 33.39 -20.06 -1.65
C GLN A 132 34.45 -19.32 -2.48
N PRO A 133 35.15 -20.03 -3.39
CA PRO A 133 36.16 -19.40 -4.25
C PRO A 133 35.51 -18.38 -5.20
N GLY A 134 36.12 -17.19 -5.29
CA GLY A 134 35.70 -16.15 -6.25
C GLY A 134 34.73 -15.11 -5.63
N THR A 135 34.37 -15.24 -4.34
CA THR A 135 33.59 -14.23 -3.62
C THR A 135 34.49 -13.06 -3.19
N GLU A 136 34.12 -11.84 -3.59
CA GLU A 136 34.83 -10.59 -3.26
C GLU A 136 33.84 -9.60 -2.60
N ARG A 137 34.16 -9.19 -1.35
CA ARG A 137 33.27 -8.31 -0.56
C ARG A 137 32.90 -7.02 -1.28
N ASP A 138 33.88 -6.30 -1.78
CA ASP A 138 33.68 -4.98 -2.39
C ASP A 138 32.84 -5.07 -3.66
N LYS A 139 33.06 -6.12 -4.47
CA LYS A 139 32.28 -6.35 -5.68
C LYS A 139 30.81 -6.64 -5.40
N ILE A 140 30.56 -7.48 -4.41
CA ILE A 140 29.19 -7.81 -4.00
C ILE A 140 28.50 -6.60 -3.38
N LEU A 141 29.19 -5.84 -2.52
CA LEU A 141 28.66 -4.60 -1.94
C LEU A 141 28.28 -3.59 -3.03
N ALA A 142 29.15 -3.38 -4.00
CA ALA A 142 28.87 -2.49 -5.15
C ALA A 142 27.67 -2.99 -5.98
N GLU A 143 27.51 -4.30 -6.13
CA GLU A 143 26.34 -4.89 -6.79
C GLU A 143 25.05 -4.64 -5.99
N LEU A 144 25.07 -4.85 -4.67
CA LEU A 144 23.93 -4.60 -3.78
C LEU A 144 23.52 -3.11 -3.81
N GLN A 145 24.51 -2.21 -3.73
CA GLN A 145 24.29 -0.76 -3.81
C GLN A 145 23.71 -0.34 -5.17
N GLY A 146 24.21 -0.89 -6.25
CA GLY A 146 23.75 -0.55 -7.60
C GLY A 146 22.38 -1.15 -7.97
N LYS A 147 22.03 -2.30 -7.40
CA LYS A 147 20.82 -3.03 -7.76
C LYS A 147 19.67 -2.89 -6.78
N LEU A 148 19.92 -2.66 -5.50
CA LEU A 148 18.88 -2.56 -4.47
C LEU A 148 18.77 -1.15 -3.92
N ASP A 149 19.81 -0.66 -3.21
CA ASP A 149 19.78 0.68 -2.60
C ASP A 149 21.22 1.18 -2.33
N GLY A 150 21.52 2.43 -2.70
CA GLY A 150 22.83 3.05 -2.49
C GLY A 150 23.26 3.18 -1.03
N ASN A 151 22.30 3.12 -0.10
CA ASN A 151 22.51 3.25 1.34
C ASN A 151 22.76 1.90 2.05
N ILE A 152 23.12 0.87 1.29
CA ILE A 152 23.60 -0.41 1.85
C ILE A 152 25.08 -0.23 2.23
N VAL A 153 25.38 -0.33 3.51
CA VAL A 153 26.73 -0.08 4.05
C VAL A 153 27.17 -1.17 5.01
N THR A 154 28.48 -1.44 5.06
CA THR A 154 29.07 -2.29 6.09
C THR A 154 29.14 -1.52 7.41
N VAL A 155 28.79 -2.18 8.49
CA VAL A 155 28.76 -1.59 9.85
C VAL A 155 29.41 -2.53 10.87
N GLU A 156 30.18 -3.50 10.39
CA GLU A 156 30.76 -4.58 11.18
C GLU A 156 31.76 -4.09 12.23
N ASN A 157 32.49 -3.02 11.92
CA ASN A 157 33.61 -2.52 12.72
C ASN A 157 33.28 -1.23 13.49
N ILE A 158 32.12 -0.61 13.24
CA ILE A 158 31.75 0.67 13.89
C ILE A 158 31.78 0.55 15.42
N MET A 159 31.31 -0.60 15.98
CA MET A 159 31.23 -0.83 17.42
C MET A 159 32.40 -1.64 17.99
N ALA A 160 33.37 -2.00 17.19
CA ALA A 160 34.56 -2.72 17.67
C ALA A 160 35.42 -1.78 18.53
N GLN A 161 35.64 -2.17 19.80
CA GLN A 161 36.35 -1.33 20.76
C GLN A 161 37.89 -1.27 20.53
N ASP A 162 38.43 -2.21 19.78
CA ASP A 162 39.89 -2.41 19.63
C ASP A 162 40.46 -2.13 18.24
N GLU A 163 39.64 -1.77 17.26
CA GLU A 163 40.07 -1.52 15.87
C GLU A 163 40.07 -0.03 15.54
N SER A 164 41.19 0.65 15.84
CA SER A 164 41.54 1.93 15.22
C SER A 164 42.17 1.67 13.86
N GLY A 165 41.36 1.34 12.83
CA GLY A 165 41.85 1.02 11.50
C GLY A 165 41.13 1.82 10.43
N GLU A 166 41.72 1.86 9.23
CA GLU A 166 41.17 2.53 8.05
C GLU A 166 39.76 1.99 7.70
N ASP A 167 39.48 0.73 7.95
CA ASP A 167 38.18 0.10 7.67
C ASP A 167 37.04 0.69 8.52
N ARG A 168 37.29 0.96 9.80
CA ARG A 168 36.31 1.59 10.70
C ARG A 168 35.98 3.02 10.27
N GLU A 169 36.98 3.78 9.90
CA GLU A 169 36.80 5.17 9.45
C GLU A 169 35.98 5.22 8.17
N GLN A 170 36.25 4.32 7.22
CA GLN A 170 35.48 4.19 5.99
C GLN A 170 34.02 3.76 6.25
N GLU A 171 33.77 2.82 7.16
CA GLU A 171 32.41 2.43 7.55
C GLU A 171 31.64 3.58 8.18
N LEU A 172 32.29 4.38 9.05
CA LEU A 172 31.68 5.56 9.65
C LEU A 172 31.36 6.64 8.61
N GLU A 173 32.27 6.92 7.68
CA GLU A 173 32.01 7.87 6.59
C GLU A 173 30.85 7.42 5.69
N HIS A 174 30.84 6.17 5.27
CA HIS A 174 29.75 5.62 4.47
C HIS A 174 28.41 5.65 5.20
N ALA A 175 28.39 5.31 6.48
CA ALA A 175 27.18 5.38 7.29
C ALA A 175 26.68 6.83 7.46
N ALA A 176 27.60 7.78 7.66
CA ALA A 176 27.27 9.19 7.77
C ALA A 176 26.63 9.74 6.49
N MET A 177 27.07 9.27 5.32
CA MET A 177 26.53 9.69 4.01
C MET A 177 25.06 9.27 3.79
N CYS A 178 24.52 8.31 4.55
CA CYS A 178 23.17 7.82 4.39
C CYS A 178 22.08 8.81 4.89
N SER A 179 22.43 9.78 5.74
CA SER A 179 21.48 10.72 6.32
C SER A 179 22.15 12.03 6.70
N GLU A 180 21.48 13.19 6.49
CA GLU A 180 21.96 14.49 6.92
C GLU A 180 22.26 14.52 8.42
N ALA A 181 21.39 13.94 9.24
CA ALA A 181 21.57 13.89 10.69
C ALA A 181 22.82 13.10 11.12
N LEU A 182 23.08 11.96 10.46
CA LEU A 182 24.30 11.18 10.70
C LEU A 182 25.55 11.94 10.23
N MET A 183 25.46 12.66 9.13
CA MET A 183 26.55 13.47 8.61
C MET A 183 26.89 14.61 9.57
N GLU A 184 25.90 15.32 10.08
CA GLU A 184 26.11 16.39 11.08
C GLU A 184 26.76 15.82 12.35
N GLU A 185 26.24 14.71 12.89
CA GLU A 185 26.80 14.06 14.05
C GLU A 185 28.27 13.66 13.84
N TYR A 186 28.58 13.07 12.68
CA TYR A 186 29.94 12.66 12.34
C TYR A 186 30.90 13.85 12.19
N LEU A 187 30.46 14.94 11.56
CA LEU A 187 31.27 16.15 11.39
C LEU A 187 31.54 16.86 12.73
N GLU A 188 30.58 16.80 13.67
CA GLU A 188 30.74 17.43 14.99
C GLU A 188 31.58 16.59 15.96
N THR A 189 31.41 15.28 15.95
CA THR A 189 31.96 14.39 16.98
C THR A 189 33.08 13.46 16.50
N GLY A 190 33.20 13.25 15.19
CA GLY A 190 34.07 12.25 14.60
C GLY A 190 33.63 10.81 14.85
N ALA A 191 32.39 10.60 15.33
CA ALA A 191 31.83 9.29 15.66
C ALA A 191 30.33 9.28 15.43
N LEU A 192 29.73 8.11 15.32
CA LEU A 192 28.27 7.92 15.26
C LEU A 192 27.80 7.13 16.49
N GLN A 193 26.72 7.61 17.11
CA GLN A 193 26.11 6.88 18.23
C GLN A 193 25.24 5.72 17.70
N PRO A 194 25.21 4.57 18.41
CA PRO A 194 24.39 3.43 18.03
C PRO A 194 22.91 3.78 17.86
N GLU A 195 22.40 4.68 18.70
CA GLU A 195 21.01 5.13 18.70
C GLU A 195 20.67 5.91 17.43
N SER A 196 21.57 6.76 16.95
CA SER A 196 21.41 7.53 15.71
C SER A 196 21.39 6.61 14.48
N ILE A 197 22.28 5.61 14.46
CA ILE A 197 22.30 4.58 13.42
C ILE A 197 20.99 3.77 13.49
N ALA A 198 20.57 3.32 14.68
CA ALA A 198 19.36 2.54 14.88
C ALA A 198 18.11 3.29 14.39
N PHE A 199 18.02 4.58 14.67
CA PHE A 199 16.93 5.42 14.19
C PHE A 199 16.92 5.51 12.66
N THR A 200 18.09 5.67 12.04
CA THR A 200 18.23 5.74 10.58
C THR A 200 17.90 4.40 9.89
N VAL A 201 18.27 3.27 10.53
CA VAL A 201 17.90 1.91 10.10
C VAL A 201 16.38 1.71 10.19
N ALA A 202 15.76 2.14 11.29
CA ALA A 202 14.30 2.05 11.47
C ALA A 202 13.54 2.85 10.41
N GLN A 203 14.08 4.00 9.97
CA GLN A 203 13.52 4.79 8.86
C GLN A 203 13.84 4.23 7.47
N ARG A 204 14.52 3.09 7.37
CA ARG A 204 14.94 2.51 6.09
C ARG A 204 15.80 3.46 5.24
N LYS A 205 16.60 4.29 5.86
CA LYS A 205 17.56 5.18 5.20
C LYS A 205 18.99 4.64 5.23
N LEU A 206 19.27 3.65 6.08
CA LEU A 206 20.51 2.92 6.16
C LEU A 206 20.22 1.42 6.28
N PHE A 207 20.92 0.62 5.51
CA PHE A 207 20.77 -0.84 5.48
C PHE A 207 22.07 -1.51 5.87
N PRO A 208 22.19 -2.04 7.12
CA PRO A 208 23.38 -2.71 7.58
C PRO A 208 23.67 -3.99 6.79
N CYS A 209 24.90 -4.12 6.29
CA CYS A 209 25.36 -5.29 5.56
C CYS A 209 26.49 -6.00 6.30
N PHE A 210 26.33 -7.31 6.44
CA PHE A 210 27.27 -8.22 7.10
C PHE A 210 27.70 -9.31 6.15
N PHE A 211 28.96 -9.79 6.30
CA PHE A 211 29.53 -10.84 5.47
C PHE A 211 29.94 -12.03 6.32
N GLY A 212 29.70 -13.24 5.81
CA GLY A 212 30.06 -14.43 6.56
C GLY A 212 29.82 -15.74 5.82
N SER A 213 29.97 -16.82 6.56
CA SER A 213 29.60 -18.17 6.16
C SER A 213 28.83 -18.82 7.29
N ALA A 214 27.53 -18.99 7.08
CA ALA A 214 26.65 -19.64 8.04
C ALA A 214 27.10 -21.09 8.31
N LEU A 215 27.61 -21.80 7.29
CA LEU A 215 28.11 -23.16 7.43
C LEU A 215 29.34 -23.26 8.33
N ARG A 216 30.22 -22.24 8.28
CA ARG A 216 31.44 -22.17 9.12
C ARG A 216 31.26 -21.38 10.39
N GLN A 217 30.06 -20.81 10.61
CA GLN A 217 29.73 -19.94 11.76
C GLN A 217 30.56 -18.64 11.78
N GLU A 218 31.01 -18.18 10.63
CA GLU A 218 31.75 -16.94 10.48
C GLU A 218 30.76 -15.76 10.25
N GLY A 219 30.98 -14.62 10.96
CA GLY A 219 30.18 -13.41 10.83
C GLY A 219 28.82 -13.42 11.61
N ILE A 220 28.48 -14.55 12.24
CA ILE A 220 27.19 -14.71 12.94
C ILE A 220 27.08 -13.82 14.18
N GLU A 221 28.14 -13.76 15.01
CA GLU A 221 28.17 -12.90 16.19
C GLU A 221 28.09 -11.42 15.83
N LYS A 222 28.74 -11.00 14.73
CA LYS A 222 28.69 -9.63 14.24
C LYS A 222 27.27 -9.25 13.81
N LEU A 223 26.57 -10.15 13.12
CA LEU A 223 25.16 -9.97 12.75
C LEU A 223 24.28 -9.83 14.00
N LEU A 224 24.44 -10.72 15.00
CA LEU A 224 23.70 -10.66 16.26
C LEU A 224 23.98 -9.36 17.04
N ASP A 225 25.21 -8.91 17.04
CA ASP A 225 25.59 -7.63 17.66
C ASP A 225 25.01 -6.45 16.88
N GLY A 226 24.99 -6.52 15.55
CA GLY A 226 24.32 -5.51 14.72
C GLY A 226 22.82 -5.41 15.02
N LEU A 227 22.13 -6.52 15.15
CA LEU A 227 20.72 -6.55 15.57
C LEU A 227 20.51 -5.97 16.97
N PHE A 228 21.44 -6.21 17.87
CA PHE A 228 21.40 -5.66 19.23
C PHE A 228 21.58 -4.14 19.25
N PHE A 229 22.56 -3.61 18.53
CA PHE A 229 22.93 -2.19 18.56
C PHE A 229 22.09 -1.31 17.63
N TYR A 230 21.74 -1.82 16.42
CA TYR A 230 21.17 -0.99 15.34
C TYR A 230 19.66 -1.18 15.13
N LEU A 231 18.97 -1.91 16.03
CA LEU A 231 17.52 -1.89 16.07
C LEU A 231 17.06 -1.14 17.31
N PRO A 232 16.12 -0.21 17.21
CA PRO A 232 15.49 0.41 18.38
C PRO A 232 14.58 -0.60 19.10
N GLU A 233 14.23 -0.33 20.34
CA GLU A 233 13.16 -1.06 21.02
C GLU A 233 11.83 -0.54 20.48
N PRO A 234 10.93 -1.41 19.97
CA PRO A 234 9.63 -0.96 19.49
C PRO A 234 8.79 -0.38 20.63
N GLU A 235 8.11 0.72 20.36
CA GLU A 235 7.14 1.30 21.28
C GLU A 235 5.75 0.70 21.04
N TYR A 236 5.08 0.27 22.11
CA TYR A 236 3.80 -0.38 22.06
C TYR A 236 2.74 0.39 22.83
N SER A 237 1.52 0.44 22.27
CA SER A 237 0.37 1.00 22.96
C SER A 237 0.06 0.27 24.28
N GLN A 238 -0.56 0.98 25.23
CA GLN A 238 -1.10 0.37 26.45
C GLN A 238 -2.44 -0.33 26.21
N GLU A 239 -3.18 0.05 25.16
CA GLU A 239 -4.39 -0.63 24.74
C GLU A 239 -4.06 -1.96 24.07
N PHE A 240 -4.97 -2.94 24.24
CA PHE A 240 -4.80 -4.23 23.56
C PHE A 240 -4.94 -4.06 22.06
N GLY A 241 -3.95 -4.56 21.35
CA GLY A 241 -3.96 -4.72 19.91
C GLY A 241 -3.18 -5.97 19.51
N ALA A 242 -3.60 -6.59 18.41
CA ALA A 242 -2.89 -7.72 17.85
C ALA A 242 -3.07 -7.80 16.33
N ARG A 243 -2.08 -8.38 15.65
CA ARG A 243 -2.10 -8.65 14.21
C ARG A 243 -2.04 -10.14 13.96
N VAL A 244 -3.08 -10.69 13.30
CA VAL A 244 -3.13 -12.09 12.90
C VAL A 244 -2.34 -12.25 11.60
N TYR A 245 -1.33 -13.12 11.58
CA TYR A 245 -0.54 -13.35 10.37
C TYR A 245 -0.69 -14.75 9.78
N LYS A 246 -1.19 -15.71 10.58
CA LYS A 246 -1.33 -17.09 10.13
C LYS A 246 -2.48 -17.80 10.85
N ILE A 247 -3.20 -18.63 10.11
CA ILE A 247 -4.12 -19.63 10.65
C ILE A 247 -3.49 -21.00 10.42
N GLY A 248 -3.60 -21.88 11.40
CA GLY A 248 -3.11 -23.25 11.28
C GLY A 248 -3.94 -24.21 12.11
N ARG A 249 -3.52 -25.48 12.16
CA ARG A 249 -4.16 -26.50 12.96
C ARG A 249 -3.12 -27.35 13.67
N ASP A 250 -3.42 -27.76 14.90
CA ASP A 250 -2.58 -28.68 15.62
C ASP A 250 -2.78 -30.15 15.15
N THR A 251 -1.98 -31.08 15.67
CA THR A 251 -2.06 -32.50 15.34
C THR A 251 -3.40 -33.15 15.67
N SER A 252 -4.21 -32.51 16.51
CA SER A 252 -5.56 -32.94 16.87
C SER A 252 -6.65 -32.29 15.98
N GLY A 253 -6.25 -31.44 15.02
CA GLY A 253 -7.14 -30.70 14.13
C GLY A 253 -7.72 -29.42 14.72
N ASN A 254 -7.34 -29.00 15.94
CA ASN A 254 -7.81 -27.78 16.55
C ASN A 254 -7.25 -26.57 15.81
N ARG A 255 -8.09 -25.57 15.55
CA ARG A 255 -7.72 -24.34 14.90
C ARG A 255 -6.80 -23.49 15.81
N LEU A 256 -5.76 -22.96 15.23
CA LEU A 256 -4.77 -22.09 15.86
C LEU A 256 -4.72 -20.75 15.11
N THR A 257 -4.92 -19.66 15.83
CA THR A 257 -4.72 -18.31 15.33
C THR A 257 -3.37 -17.80 15.80
N TYR A 258 -2.42 -17.64 14.87
CA TYR A 258 -1.10 -17.08 15.15
C TYR A 258 -1.16 -15.57 15.02
N LEU A 259 -0.75 -14.87 16.07
CA LEU A 259 -0.78 -13.42 16.11
C LEU A 259 0.42 -12.82 16.83
N LYS A 260 0.76 -11.58 16.47
CA LYS A 260 1.66 -10.70 17.23
C LYS A 260 0.80 -9.80 18.09
N VAL A 261 1.13 -9.68 19.37
CA VAL A 261 0.52 -8.66 20.24
C VAL A 261 1.23 -7.33 19.97
N THR A 262 0.49 -6.33 19.45
CA THR A 262 1.01 -5.00 19.08
C THR A 262 0.74 -3.95 20.15
N GLY A 263 -0.05 -4.28 21.17
CA GLY A 263 -0.30 -3.40 22.31
C GLY A 263 -0.88 -4.13 23.50
N GLY A 264 -0.68 -3.59 24.69
CA GLY A 264 -1.21 -4.11 25.93
C GLY A 264 -0.74 -5.54 26.27
N THR A 265 -1.66 -6.35 26.74
CA THR A 265 -1.39 -7.73 27.14
C THR A 265 -2.58 -8.62 26.84
N LEU A 266 -2.36 -9.68 26.09
CA LEU A 266 -3.33 -10.74 25.85
C LEU A 266 -3.32 -11.74 27.01
N ARG A 267 -4.49 -12.10 27.54
CA ARG A 267 -4.64 -13.06 28.65
C ARG A 267 -5.56 -14.22 28.29
N VAL A 268 -5.31 -15.35 28.88
CA VAL A 268 -6.23 -16.50 28.80
C VAL A 268 -7.63 -16.08 29.30
N LYS A 269 -8.66 -16.49 28.59
CA LYS A 269 -10.09 -16.14 28.79
C LYS A 269 -10.45 -14.68 28.49
N MET A 270 -9.54 -13.89 27.94
CA MET A 270 -9.87 -12.55 27.46
C MET A 270 -10.82 -12.64 26.26
N MET A 271 -11.81 -11.75 26.20
CA MET A 271 -12.66 -11.58 25.03
C MET A 271 -11.91 -10.74 24.00
N ILE A 272 -11.92 -11.17 22.75
CA ILE A 272 -11.23 -10.56 21.62
C ILE A 272 -12.25 -10.40 20.50
N GLY A 273 -12.26 -9.25 19.85
CA GLY A 273 -13.21 -8.97 18.78
C GLY A 273 -12.69 -7.92 17.80
N ASN A 274 -13.54 -7.60 16.83
CA ASN A 274 -13.31 -6.58 15.82
C ASN A 274 -14.11 -5.29 16.12
N GLU A 275 -14.06 -4.78 17.34
CA GLU A 275 -14.89 -3.68 17.83
C GLU A 275 -14.85 -2.38 16.99
N LYS A 276 -13.85 -2.21 16.14
CA LYS A 276 -13.63 -1.01 15.32
C LYS A 276 -13.67 -1.26 13.80
N SER A 277 -14.14 -2.40 13.36
CA SER A 277 -14.35 -2.67 11.93
C SER A 277 -15.30 -1.67 11.30
N GLY A 278 -15.01 -1.25 10.06
CA GLY A 278 -15.75 -0.22 9.35
C GLY A 278 -17.27 -0.50 9.24
N ALA A 279 -18.03 0.52 8.90
CA ALA A 279 -19.48 0.43 8.77
C ALA A 279 -19.88 -0.66 7.76
N GLY A 280 -20.34 -1.81 8.26
CA GLY A 280 -20.86 -2.92 7.43
C GLY A 280 -20.38 -4.31 7.83
N GLU A 281 -19.32 -4.48 8.60
CA GLU A 281 -18.92 -5.78 9.11
C GLU A 281 -19.67 -6.15 10.38
N GLU A 282 -20.11 -7.41 10.50
CA GLU A 282 -20.68 -7.93 11.75
C GLU A 282 -19.61 -7.88 12.84
N THR A 283 -19.90 -7.15 13.90
CA THR A 283 -19.08 -7.18 15.11
C THR A 283 -19.15 -8.55 15.75
N TRP A 284 -18.01 -9.10 16.11
CA TRP A 284 -17.94 -10.38 16.80
C TRP A 284 -16.98 -10.29 17.99
N GLU A 285 -17.21 -11.14 18.96
CA GLU A 285 -16.38 -11.27 20.15
C GLU A 285 -16.26 -12.75 20.50
N GLU A 286 -15.02 -13.22 20.60
CA GLU A 286 -14.69 -14.61 20.93
C GLU A 286 -13.67 -14.67 22.06
N LYS A 287 -13.61 -15.80 22.74
CA LYS A 287 -12.76 -15.99 23.88
C LYS A 287 -11.45 -16.67 23.54
N ALA A 288 -10.33 -16.12 23.98
CA ALA A 288 -9.03 -16.78 23.92
C ALA A 288 -8.95 -17.91 24.95
N ASP A 289 -9.00 -19.16 24.51
CA ASP A 289 -9.03 -20.31 25.46
C ASP A 289 -7.65 -20.67 25.98
N GLN A 290 -6.64 -20.77 25.10
CA GLN A 290 -5.27 -21.12 25.46
C GLN A 290 -4.29 -20.30 24.64
N LEU A 291 -3.21 -19.85 25.27
CA LEU A 291 -2.08 -19.17 24.63
C LEU A 291 -0.89 -20.13 24.57
N ARG A 292 -0.33 -20.31 23.38
CA ARG A 292 0.81 -21.20 23.11
C ARG A 292 1.98 -20.40 22.56
N LEU A 293 3.14 -20.54 23.17
CA LEU A 293 4.40 -19.97 22.72
C LEU A 293 5.23 -21.09 22.08
N TYR A 294 5.37 -21.07 20.78
CA TYR A 294 6.07 -22.10 20.02
C TYR A 294 7.59 -21.85 20.03
N ASN A 295 8.34 -22.94 20.03
CA ASN A 295 9.79 -22.96 19.80
C ASN A 295 10.15 -24.21 18.98
N GLY A 296 10.30 -24.03 17.68
CA GLY A 296 10.36 -25.16 16.74
C GLY A 296 9.07 -25.98 16.74
N GLY A 297 9.18 -27.28 16.89
CA GLY A 297 8.03 -28.20 16.94
C GLY A 297 7.33 -28.31 18.29
N SER A 298 7.84 -27.68 19.34
CA SER A 298 7.27 -27.72 20.70
C SER A 298 6.65 -26.39 21.10
N TYR A 299 5.75 -26.40 22.07
CA TYR A 299 5.17 -25.17 22.60
C TYR A 299 5.05 -25.23 24.13
N GLU A 300 5.05 -24.05 24.73
CA GLU A 300 4.72 -23.82 26.13
C GLU A 300 3.40 -23.06 26.24
N THR A 301 2.60 -23.37 27.26
CA THR A 301 1.37 -22.61 27.55
C THR A 301 1.69 -21.44 28.44
N ALA A 302 1.11 -20.27 28.11
CA ALA A 302 1.26 -19.06 28.88
C ALA A 302 -0.10 -18.55 29.37
N ASP A 303 -0.12 -17.96 30.57
CA ASP A 303 -1.33 -17.29 31.11
C ASP A 303 -1.54 -15.92 30.49
N SER A 304 -0.46 -15.29 30.03
CA SER A 304 -0.49 -13.97 29.39
C SER A 304 0.68 -13.79 28.42
N VAL A 305 0.45 -13.00 27.38
CA VAL A 305 1.44 -12.62 26.35
C VAL A 305 1.42 -11.11 26.23
N SER A 306 2.56 -10.45 26.31
CA SER A 306 2.68 -9.00 26.26
C SER A 306 3.02 -8.52 24.85
N ALA A 307 2.83 -7.22 24.62
CA ALA A 307 3.21 -6.57 23.35
C ALA A 307 4.65 -6.91 22.97
N GLY A 308 4.89 -7.08 21.66
CA GLY A 308 6.16 -7.49 21.08
C GLY A 308 6.39 -9.02 21.06
N GLU A 309 5.42 -9.83 21.45
CA GLU A 309 5.53 -11.29 21.40
C GLU A 309 4.55 -11.90 20.39
N VAL A 310 4.93 -13.03 19.85
CA VAL A 310 4.10 -13.88 18.97
C VAL A 310 3.57 -15.07 19.75
N CYS A 311 2.29 -15.38 19.58
CA CYS A 311 1.68 -16.58 20.15
C CYS A 311 0.65 -17.19 19.20
N ALA A 312 0.29 -18.45 19.45
CA ALA A 312 -0.86 -19.10 18.86
C ALA A 312 -2.00 -19.19 19.89
N VAL A 313 -3.19 -18.82 19.46
CA VAL A 313 -4.40 -18.77 20.30
C VAL A 313 -5.38 -19.82 19.84
N THR A 314 -5.97 -20.56 20.78
CA THR A 314 -7.11 -21.45 20.53
C THR A 314 -8.42 -20.78 20.95
N GLY A 315 -9.54 -21.22 20.39
CA GLY A 315 -10.88 -20.71 20.72
C GLY A 315 -11.40 -19.61 19.79
N LEU A 316 -10.54 -19.09 18.89
CA LEU A 316 -10.93 -18.10 17.89
C LEU A 316 -11.31 -18.80 16.58
N THR A 317 -12.52 -18.57 16.08
CA THR A 317 -13.05 -19.20 14.87
C THR A 317 -13.26 -18.22 13.72
N LYS A 318 -13.47 -16.93 14.02
CA LYS A 318 -13.80 -15.89 13.04
C LYS A 318 -12.59 -15.09 12.54
N THR A 319 -11.41 -15.33 13.12
CA THR A 319 -10.17 -14.64 12.72
C THR A 319 -9.68 -15.12 11.37
N PHE A 320 -8.98 -14.27 10.63
CA PHE A 320 -8.31 -14.59 9.37
C PHE A 320 -6.92 -13.96 9.29
N ALA A 321 -6.08 -14.45 8.42
CA ALA A 321 -4.73 -13.92 8.25
C ALA A 321 -4.75 -12.50 7.65
N GLY A 322 -4.00 -11.57 8.22
CA GLY A 322 -3.99 -10.14 7.89
C GLY A 322 -4.94 -9.31 8.74
N GLN A 323 -5.77 -9.93 9.59
CA GLN A 323 -6.75 -9.22 10.42
C GLN A 323 -6.08 -8.50 11.59
N GLY A 324 -6.51 -7.25 11.81
CA GLY A 324 -6.22 -6.50 13.03
C GLY A 324 -7.28 -6.74 14.10
N LEU A 325 -6.85 -6.75 15.37
CA LEU A 325 -7.69 -6.99 16.54
C LEU A 325 -7.46 -5.91 17.59
N GLY A 326 -8.49 -5.57 18.34
CA GLY A 326 -8.43 -4.52 19.34
C GLY A 326 -8.29 -3.13 18.72
N TYR A 327 -7.26 -2.35 19.11
CA TYR A 327 -7.04 -1.03 18.51
C TYR A 327 -6.53 -1.10 17.06
N GLU A 328 -5.97 -2.23 16.64
CA GLU A 328 -5.62 -2.49 15.25
C GLU A 328 -6.89 -2.68 14.42
N SER A 329 -7.34 -1.65 13.73
CA SER A 329 -8.61 -1.69 12.99
C SER A 329 -8.46 -2.05 11.51
N GLU A 330 -7.24 -2.07 10.98
CA GLU A 330 -6.98 -2.28 9.57
C GLU A 330 -6.73 -3.76 9.25
N ASN A 331 -7.32 -4.22 8.15
CA ASN A 331 -7.03 -5.53 7.58
C ASN A 331 -6.04 -5.37 6.43
N LEU A 332 -4.92 -6.07 6.49
CA LEU A 332 -3.89 -6.01 5.46
C LEU A 332 -4.09 -7.16 4.46
N ALA A 333 -4.50 -6.81 3.25
CA ALA A 333 -4.59 -7.78 2.16
C ALA A 333 -3.20 -8.04 1.53
N PRO A 334 -2.87 -9.30 1.19
CA PRO A 334 -1.65 -9.62 0.49
C PRO A 334 -1.66 -9.05 -0.94
N VAL A 335 -0.47 -8.81 -1.48
CA VAL A 335 -0.25 -8.30 -2.85
C VAL A 335 0.02 -9.41 -3.83
N LEU A 336 0.67 -10.46 -3.33
CA LEU A 336 1.01 -11.61 -4.17
C LEU A 336 -0.22 -12.50 -4.32
N GLU A 337 -0.75 -12.57 -5.54
CA GLU A 337 -1.90 -13.38 -5.89
C GLU A 337 -1.49 -14.55 -6.80
N PRO A 338 -2.14 -15.70 -6.65
CA PRO A 338 -1.96 -16.81 -7.58
C PRO A 338 -2.43 -16.44 -8.99
N VAL A 339 -1.73 -16.92 -9.99
CA VAL A 339 -2.02 -16.66 -11.40
C VAL A 339 -2.51 -17.89 -12.18
N LEU A 340 -2.53 -19.03 -11.52
CA LEU A 340 -2.94 -20.32 -12.10
C LEU A 340 -4.15 -20.87 -11.36
N THR A 341 -5.18 -21.24 -12.12
CA THR A 341 -6.37 -21.92 -11.59
C THR A 341 -6.39 -23.35 -12.11
N TYR A 342 -6.56 -24.31 -11.23
CA TYR A 342 -6.67 -25.73 -11.56
C TYR A 342 -8.01 -26.28 -11.13
N ARG A 343 -8.57 -27.17 -11.96
CA ARG A 343 -9.70 -27.98 -11.56
C ARG A 343 -9.18 -29.19 -10.79
N LEU A 344 -9.82 -29.50 -9.66
CA LEU A 344 -9.54 -30.69 -8.88
C LEU A 344 -10.50 -31.79 -9.27
N SER A 345 -9.95 -32.95 -9.60
CA SER A 345 -10.69 -34.19 -9.82
C SER A 345 -10.39 -35.21 -8.71
N PHE A 346 -11.41 -35.92 -8.30
CA PHE A 346 -11.36 -36.94 -7.25
C PHE A 346 -11.80 -38.29 -7.79
N PRO A 347 -11.39 -39.39 -7.16
CA PRO A 347 -11.93 -40.72 -7.47
C PRO A 347 -13.48 -40.76 -7.38
N PRO A 348 -14.15 -41.62 -8.14
CA PRO A 348 -15.63 -41.66 -8.23
C PRO A 348 -16.36 -41.93 -6.91
N ASP A 349 -15.66 -42.47 -5.92
CA ASP A 349 -16.16 -42.78 -4.58
C ASP A 349 -16.11 -41.56 -3.61
N VAL A 350 -15.47 -40.46 -4.01
CA VAL A 350 -15.40 -39.25 -3.24
C VAL A 350 -16.48 -38.26 -3.67
N ASP A 351 -17.37 -37.89 -2.76
CA ASP A 351 -18.35 -36.84 -3.02
C ASP A 351 -17.69 -35.45 -3.03
N PRO A 352 -17.83 -34.70 -4.13
CA PRO A 352 -17.21 -33.37 -4.27
C PRO A 352 -17.63 -32.38 -3.17
N VAL A 353 -18.86 -32.44 -2.66
CA VAL A 353 -19.33 -31.52 -1.59
C VAL A 353 -18.61 -31.80 -0.28
N THR A 354 -18.37 -33.07 0.02
CA THR A 354 -17.58 -33.48 1.19
C THR A 354 -16.12 -33.05 1.04
N ALA A 355 -15.54 -33.19 -0.14
CA ALA A 355 -14.21 -32.70 -0.45
C ALA A 355 -14.12 -31.17 -0.32
N LEU A 356 -15.13 -30.43 -0.81
CA LEU A 356 -15.22 -28.98 -0.70
C LEU A 356 -15.13 -28.49 0.76
N GLY A 357 -15.81 -29.15 1.70
CA GLY A 357 -15.74 -28.80 3.12
C GLY A 357 -14.32 -28.93 3.70
N LYS A 358 -13.51 -29.88 3.21
CA LYS A 358 -12.11 -30.07 3.61
C LYS A 358 -11.18 -29.06 2.93
N LEU A 359 -11.44 -28.71 1.69
CA LEU A 359 -10.71 -27.69 0.96
C LEU A 359 -10.93 -26.28 1.55
N ARG A 360 -12.16 -25.99 2.01
CA ARG A 360 -12.44 -24.74 2.74
C ARG A 360 -11.62 -24.63 4.04
N GLN A 361 -11.32 -25.75 4.71
CA GLN A 361 -10.42 -25.72 5.87
C GLN A 361 -8.97 -25.39 5.48
N LEU A 362 -8.51 -25.81 4.29
CA LEU A 362 -7.21 -25.39 3.76
C LEU A 362 -7.22 -23.94 3.34
N GLU A 363 -8.31 -23.44 2.78
CA GLU A 363 -8.49 -22.05 2.41
C GLU A 363 -8.47 -21.11 3.64
N GLU A 364 -8.97 -21.54 4.81
CA GLU A 364 -8.80 -20.78 6.05
C GLU A 364 -7.32 -20.62 6.43
N GLU A 365 -6.49 -21.64 6.18
CA GLU A 365 -5.04 -21.61 6.44
C GLU A 365 -4.29 -20.82 5.36
N GLU A 366 -4.72 -20.99 4.09
CA GLU A 366 -4.18 -20.31 2.90
C GLU A 366 -5.28 -19.64 2.07
N PRO A 367 -5.70 -18.43 2.41
CA PRO A 367 -6.82 -17.75 1.75
C PRO A 367 -6.63 -17.54 0.24
N GLN A 368 -5.37 -17.47 -0.21
CA GLN A 368 -5.04 -17.31 -1.64
C GLN A 368 -5.32 -18.54 -2.50
N LEU A 369 -5.68 -19.68 -1.92
CA LEU A 369 -6.13 -20.85 -2.69
C LEU A 369 -7.44 -20.59 -3.44
N HIS A 370 -8.23 -19.60 -3.05
CA HIS A 370 -9.48 -19.20 -3.70
C HIS A 370 -10.27 -20.40 -4.23
N VAL A 371 -10.78 -21.21 -3.31
CA VAL A 371 -11.52 -22.44 -3.68
C VAL A 371 -12.89 -22.04 -4.23
N LEU A 372 -13.11 -22.26 -5.51
CA LEU A 372 -14.35 -21.95 -6.22
C LEU A 372 -15.16 -23.21 -6.46
N TRP A 373 -16.44 -23.19 -6.10
CA TRP A 373 -17.39 -24.23 -6.39
C TRP A 373 -18.29 -23.83 -7.56
N GLN A 374 -18.21 -24.56 -8.67
CA GLN A 374 -19.12 -24.39 -9.80
C GLN A 374 -20.28 -25.39 -9.67
N GLU A 375 -21.42 -24.93 -9.19
CA GLU A 375 -22.57 -25.76 -8.85
C GLU A 375 -23.14 -26.50 -10.07
N GLU A 376 -23.24 -25.82 -11.21
CA GLU A 376 -23.78 -26.36 -12.45
C GLU A 376 -22.98 -27.57 -12.99
N LYS A 377 -21.64 -27.48 -12.90
CA LYS A 377 -20.71 -28.51 -13.37
C LYS A 377 -20.31 -29.48 -12.26
N ARG A 378 -20.64 -29.18 -10.99
CA ARG A 378 -20.15 -29.89 -9.80
C ARG A 378 -18.62 -30.00 -9.76
N GLU A 379 -17.93 -28.96 -10.16
CA GLU A 379 -16.48 -28.88 -10.23
C GLU A 379 -15.92 -27.96 -9.14
N ILE A 380 -14.76 -28.37 -8.61
CA ILE A 380 -13.99 -27.55 -7.67
C ILE A 380 -12.78 -27.00 -8.40
N HIS A 381 -12.62 -25.70 -8.36
CA HIS A 381 -11.46 -24.98 -8.88
C HIS A 381 -10.67 -24.37 -7.74
N MET A 382 -9.34 -24.36 -7.85
CA MET A 382 -8.44 -23.82 -6.84
C MET A 382 -7.31 -23.06 -7.53
N GLN A 383 -6.94 -21.90 -6.96
CA GLN A 383 -5.81 -21.12 -7.43
C GLN A 383 -4.53 -21.53 -6.71
N VAL A 384 -3.42 -21.58 -7.43
CA VAL A 384 -2.10 -21.91 -6.86
C VAL A 384 -1.03 -21.02 -7.48
N MET A 385 0.05 -20.79 -6.72
CA MET A 385 1.18 -19.98 -7.16
C MET A 385 2.07 -20.73 -8.16
N GLY A 386 2.24 -22.04 -7.99
CA GLY A 386 3.12 -22.84 -8.84
C GLY A 386 3.00 -24.33 -8.67
N GLN A 387 3.85 -25.07 -9.39
CA GLN A 387 3.79 -26.54 -9.45
C GLN A 387 4.22 -27.22 -8.14
N VAL A 388 5.19 -26.65 -7.43
CA VAL A 388 5.66 -27.22 -6.15
C VAL A 388 4.57 -27.11 -5.09
N GLN A 389 3.84 -25.98 -5.04
CA GLN A 389 2.69 -25.83 -4.14
C GLN A 389 1.61 -26.89 -4.46
N MET A 390 1.32 -27.13 -5.73
CA MET A 390 0.35 -28.13 -6.16
C MET A 390 0.70 -29.55 -5.70
N GLU A 391 1.98 -29.96 -5.81
CA GLU A 391 2.43 -31.26 -5.32
C GLU A 391 2.34 -31.38 -3.81
N ILE A 392 2.62 -30.32 -3.08
CA ILE A 392 2.50 -30.25 -1.62
C ILE A 392 1.03 -30.33 -1.20
N LEU A 393 0.14 -29.62 -1.91
CA LEU A 393 -1.29 -29.67 -1.65
C LEU A 393 -1.85 -31.11 -1.86
N LYS A 394 -1.41 -31.85 -2.91
CA LYS A 394 -1.76 -33.24 -3.07
C LYS A 394 -1.38 -34.09 -1.86
N ASN A 395 -0.16 -33.91 -1.37
CA ASN A 395 0.31 -34.64 -0.20
C ASN A 395 -0.47 -34.28 1.08
N ILE A 396 -0.76 -32.98 1.28
CA ILE A 396 -1.58 -32.52 2.42
C ILE A 396 -2.99 -33.10 2.35
N LEU A 397 -3.61 -33.10 1.17
CA LEU A 397 -4.94 -33.66 0.97
C LEU A 397 -4.98 -35.16 1.30
N TRP A 398 -3.93 -35.88 0.90
CA TRP A 398 -3.81 -37.31 1.19
C TRP A 398 -3.51 -37.55 2.69
N GLU A 399 -2.49 -36.91 3.26
CA GLU A 399 -2.04 -37.18 4.64
C GLU A 399 -3.06 -36.72 5.70
N ARG A 400 -3.71 -35.56 5.49
CA ARG A 400 -4.64 -35.01 6.49
C ARG A 400 -6.08 -35.49 6.33
N PHE A 401 -6.52 -35.69 5.10
CA PHE A 401 -7.92 -35.94 4.80
C PHE A 401 -8.18 -37.31 4.12
N GLY A 402 -7.13 -38.02 3.71
CA GLY A 402 -7.25 -39.26 2.95
C GLY A 402 -7.87 -39.04 1.56
N LEU A 403 -7.75 -37.83 1.02
CA LEU A 403 -8.29 -37.47 -0.29
C LEU A 403 -7.20 -37.58 -1.36
N GLU A 404 -7.39 -38.50 -2.30
CA GLU A 404 -6.60 -38.55 -3.51
C GLU A 404 -7.15 -37.51 -4.50
N ALA A 405 -6.36 -36.49 -4.83
CA ALA A 405 -6.77 -35.43 -5.73
C ALA A 405 -5.82 -35.34 -6.91
N GLU A 406 -6.37 -35.16 -8.10
CA GLU A 406 -5.62 -34.83 -9.28
C GLU A 406 -5.96 -33.42 -9.73
N PHE A 407 -4.92 -32.68 -10.14
CA PHE A 407 -5.05 -31.34 -10.71
C PHE A 407 -5.00 -31.49 -12.22
N ASP A 408 -6.07 -31.13 -12.90
CA ASP A 408 -6.13 -31.09 -14.34
C ASP A 408 -5.29 -29.93 -14.91
N ALA A 409 -5.24 -29.85 -16.24
CA ALA A 409 -4.56 -28.74 -16.90
C ALA A 409 -5.15 -27.40 -16.41
N GLY A 410 -4.30 -26.59 -15.77
CA GLY A 410 -4.73 -25.32 -15.22
C GLY A 410 -5.05 -24.29 -16.28
N SER A 411 -5.91 -23.36 -15.96
CA SER A 411 -6.18 -22.14 -16.73
C SER A 411 -5.43 -20.94 -16.14
N ILE A 412 -5.20 -19.95 -16.98
CA ILE A 412 -4.60 -18.68 -16.57
C ILE A 412 -5.68 -17.83 -15.90
N VAL A 413 -5.31 -17.11 -14.86
CA VAL A 413 -6.16 -16.08 -14.25
C VAL A 413 -5.96 -14.80 -15.04
N TYR A 414 -6.94 -14.49 -15.90
CA TYR A 414 -6.96 -13.22 -16.62
C TYR A 414 -7.58 -12.13 -15.76
N LYS A 415 -7.28 -10.88 -16.10
CA LYS A 415 -7.95 -9.69 -15.56
C LYS A 415 -8.43 -8.80 -16.70
N GLU A 416 -9.32 -7.86 -16.42
CA GLU A 416 -9.82 -6.93 -17.43
C GLU A 416 -9.63 -5.49 -16.97
N THR A 417 -9.45 -4.57 -17.91
CA THR A 417 -9.35 -3.12 -17.69
C THR A 417 -9.90 -2.36 -18.90
N LEU A 418 -9.86 -1.03 -18.85
CA LEU A 418 -10.27 -0.17 -19.97
C LEU A 418 -9.06 0.45 -20.67
N ALA A 419 -9.23 0.79 -21.95
CA ALA A 419 -8.26 1.52 -22.73
C ALA A 419 -8.39 3.04 -22.55
N GLU A 420 -9.61 3.53 -22.35
CA GLU A 420 -9.98 4.94 -22.35
C GLU A 420 -11.07 5.20 -21.31
N PRO A 421 -11.21 6.44 -20.81
CA PRO A 421 -12.26 6.80 -19.89
C PRO A 421 -13.63 6.60 -20.49
N VAL A 422 -14.60 6.15 -19.69
CA VAL A 422 -15.98 5.92 -20.11
C VAL A 422 -16.94 6.23 -18.97
N GLU A 423 -18.09 6.81 -19.29
CA GLU A 423 -19.19 6.95 -18.35
C GLU A 423 -20.02 5.67 -18.31
N GLY A 424 -20.28 5.19 -17.11
CA GLY A 424 -21.19 4.08 -16.86
C GLY A 424 -22.45 4.57 -16.14
N ILE A 425 -23.62 4.26 -16.71
CA ILE A 425 -24.93 4.69 -16.19
C ILE A 425 -25.70 3.47 -15.69
N GLY A 426 -26.10 3.53 -14.43
CA GLY A 426 -26.92 2.49 -13.83
C GLY A 426 -28.22 3.06 -13.26
N HIS A 427 -29.33 2.52 -13.69
CA HIS A 427 -30.66 2.91 -13.21
C HIS A 427 -31.42 1.71 -12.68
N PHE A 428 -32.08 1.89 -11.54
CA PHE A 428 -32.89 0.86 -10.92
C PHE A 428 -34.20 1.46 -10.40
N GLU A 429 -35.29 1.24 -11.15
CA GLU A 429 -36.63 1.80 -10.88
C GLU A 429 -37.73 0.72 -11.07
N PRO A 430 -37.72 -0.39 -10.32
CA PRO A 430 -38.91 -1.20 -10.22
C PRO A 430 -39.99 -0.48 -9.39
N LEU A 431 -41.22 -0.98 -9.42
CA LEU A 431 -42.34 -0.35 -8.75
C LEU A 431 -42.02 0.04 -7.28
N ARG A 432 -42.10 1.35 -6.97
CA ARG A 432 -41.80 1.97 -5.65
C ARG A 432 -40.32 1.97 -5.24
N HIS A 433 -39.42 1.77 -6.15
CA HIS A 433 -37.99 1.92 -5.96
C HIS A 433 -37.43 2.94 -6.93
N TYR A 434 -36.31 3.59 -6.60
CA TYR A 434 -35.65 4.53 -7.51
C TYR A 434 -34.20 4.75 -7.10
N ALA A 435 -33.26 4.49 -7.95
CA ALA A 435 -31.88 4.94 -7.83
C ALA A 435 -31.25 5.10 -9.22
N GLU A 436 -30.49 6.18 -9.40
CA GLU A 436 -29.66 6.39 -10.58
C GLU A 436 -28.26 6.77 -10.17
N VAL A 437 -27.26 6.18 -10.82
CA VAL A 437 -25.83 6.32 -10.52
C VAL A 437 -25.06 6.47 -11.83
N HIS A 438 -24.24 7.50 -11.91
CA HIS A 438 -23.31 7.75 -12.99
C HIS A 438 -21.88 7.64 -12.48
N LEU A 439 -21.11 6.73 -13.07
CA LEU A 439 -19.73 6.48 -12.73
C LEU A 439 -18.83 6.81 -13.90
N LEU A 440 -17.76 7.54 -13.66
CA LEU A 440 -16.67 7.66 -14.61
C LEU A 440 -15.63 6.60 -14.32
N LEU A 441 -15.41 5.72 -15.28
CA LEU A 441 -14.40 4.66 -15.20
C LEU A 441 -13.18 5.12 -15.98
N GLU A 442 -12.08 5.38 -15.31
CA GLU A 442 -10.81 5.83 -15.91
C GLU A 442 -9.77 4.73 -15.82
N PRO A 443 -8.95 4.48 -16.86
CA PRO A 443 -7.81 3.58 -16.75
C PRO A 443 -6.80 4.10 -15.73
N GLY A 444 -6.33 3.21 -14.86
CA GLY A 444 -5.29 3.47 -13.88
C GLY A 444 -3.91 2.99 -14.36
N GLU A 445 -2.88 3.27 -13.55
CA GLU A 445 -1.55 2.72 -13.77
C GLU A 445 -1.56 1.20 -13.58
N ARG A 446 -0.70 0.48 -14.30
CA ARG A 446 -0.59 -0.97 -14.16
C ARG A 446 -0.16 -1.37 -12.76
N GLY A 447 -0.94 -2.27 -12.15
CA GLY A 447 -0.75 -2.71 -10.77
C GLY A 447 -1.32 -1.76 -9.72
N SER A 448 -2.08 -0.74 -10.10
CA SER A 448 -2.74 0.17 -9.15
C SER A 448 -4.01 -0.41 -8.52
N GLY A 449 -4.56 -1.49 -9.09
CA GLY A 449 -5.81 -2.08 -8.64
C GLY A 449 -7.03 -1.19 -8.89
N LEU A 450 -8.05 -1.31 -8.03
CA LEU A 450 -9.25 -0.47 -8.11
C LEU A 450 -9.15 0.69 -7.13
N GLN A 451 -9.48 1.89 -7.59
CA GLN A 451 -9.54 3.10 -6.78
C GLN A 451 -10.93 3.71 -6.89
N PHE A 452 -11.51 4.11 -5.76
CA PHE A 452 -12.86 4.65 -5.71
C PHE A 452 -12.86 6.06 -5.12
N ALA A 453 -13.65 6.96 -5.75
CA ALA A 453 -13.81 8.32 -5.24
C ALA A 453 -15.17 8.90 -5.64
N SER A 454 -15.57 10.02 -5.02
CA SER A 454 -16.75 10.77 -5.41
C SER A 454 -16.35 12.18 -5.83
N LEU A 455 -16.85 12.60 -7.00
CA LEU A 455 -16.80 13.97 -7.51
C LEU A 455 -18.22 14.59 -7.58
N CYS A 456 -19.24 13.82 -7.17
CA CYS A 456 -20.62 14.26 -7.19
C CYS A 456 -20.88 15.33 -6.14
N SER A 457 -21.53 16.44 -6.52
CA SER A 457 -21.89 17.49 -5.58
C SER A 457 -22.99 17.02 -4.60
N GLU A 458 -22.97 17.54 -3.38
CA GLU A 458 -24.04 17.25 -2.40
C GLU A 458 -25.40 17.84 -2.79
N ASP A 459 -25.41 18.86 -3.64
CA ASP A 459 -26.65 19.42 -4.20
C ASP A 459 -27.35 18.44 -5.15
N MET A 460 -26.59 17.58 -5.82
CA MET A 460 -27.10 16.58 -6.76
C MET A 460 -27.49 15.28 -6.03
N LEU A 461 -26.64 14.79 -5.11
CA LEU A 461 -26.88 13.58 -4.36
C LEU A 461 -26.35 13.72 -2.93
N ASP A 462 -27.23 13.50 -1.95
CA ASP A 462 -26.86 13.57 -0.52
C ASP A 462 -25.65 12.69 -0.19
N ARG A 463 -24.79 13.19 0.67
CA ARG A 463 -23.52 12.57 1.07
C ARG A 463 -23.66 11.14 1.61
N ASN A 464 -24.75 10.84 2.31
CA ASN A 464 -24.95 9.48 2.84
C ASN A 464 -25.17 8.48 1.70
N TRP A 465 -25.86 8.89 0.62
CA TRP A 465 -26.01 8.07 -0.56
C TRP A 465 -24.68 7.91 -1.32
N GLN A 466 -23.89 8.98 -1.42
CA GLN A 466 -22.56 8.89 -2.03
C GLN A 466 -21.67 7.88 -1.30
N ARG A 467 -21.62 7.94 0.04
CA ARG A 467 -20.87 6.96 0.86
C ARG A 467 -21.38 5.53 0.67
N LEU A 468 -22.69 5.37 0.61
CA LEU A 468 -23.27 4.05 0.37
C LEU A 468 -22.89 3.48 -0.99
N ILE A 469 -22.88 4.31 -2.04
CA ILE A 469 -22.43 3.91 -3.37
C ILE A 469 -20.95 3.47 -3.32
N LEU A 470 -20.07 4.24 -2.66
CA LEU A 470 -18.66 3.86 -2.49
C LEU A 470 -18.53 2.53 -1.74
N THR A 471 -19.32 2.31 -0.69
CA THR A 471 -19.36 1.01 0.00
C THR A 471 -19.79 -0.12 -0.94
N HIS A 472 -20.78 0.10 -1.81
CA HIS A 472 -21.21 -0.89 -2.78
C HIS A 472 -20.18 -1.17 -3.88
N LEU A 473 -19.31 -0.21 -4.18
CA LEU A 473 -18.17 -0.42 -5.07
C LEU A 473 -17.11 -1.33 -4.41
N GLU A 474 -16.92 -1.23 -3.10
CA GLU A 474 -15.91 -1.99 -2.34
C GLU A 474 -16.38 -3.40 -1.95
N GLU A 475 -17.69 -3.61 -1.72
CA GLU A 475 -18.22 -4.87 -1.16
C GLU A 475 -18.19 -6.07 -2.11
N LYS A 476 -18.03 -5.84 -3.42
CA LYS A 476 -18.11 -6.88 -4.45
C LYS A 476 -16.87 -6.88 -5.35
N ARG A 477 -16.40 -8.06 -5.71
CA ARG A 477 -15.47 -8.21 -6.83
C ARG A 477 -16.22 -7.99 -8.15
N HIS A 478 -15.84 -6.97 -8.88
CA HIS A 478 -16.45 -6.63 -10.15
C HIS A 478 -15.77 -7.39 -11.28
N VAL A 479 -16.58 -7.93 -12.18
CA VAL A 479 -16.12 -8.71 -13.34
C VAL A 479 -16.28 -7.93 -14.63
N GLY A 480 -15.38 -8.17 -15.57
CA GLY A 480 -15.35 -7.55 -16.87
C GLY A 480 -16.34 -8.18 -17.86
N VAL A 481 -16.31 -7.71 -19.10
CA VAL A 481 -17.28 -8.04 -20.15
C VAL A 481 -16.70 -8.89 -21.28
N LEU A 482 -15.39 -9.15 -21.28
CA LEU A 482 -14.72 -9.95 -22.31
C LEU A 482 -14.75 -11.45 -21.99
N THR A 483 -14.36 -11.77 -20.75
CA THR A 483 -14.22 -13.17 -20.27
C THR A 483 -14.89 -13.40 -18.92
N GLY A 484 -15.48 -12.35 -18.32
CA GLY A 484 -15.99 -12.39 -16.96
C GLY A 484 -14.88 -12.41 -15.90
N SER A 485 -13.65 -12.11 -16.29
CA SER A 485 -12.51 -11.99 -15.36
C SER A 485 -12.63 -10.73 -14.51
N GLU A 486 -11.96 -10.73 -13.34
CA GLU A 486 -11.98 -9.60 -12.42
C GLU A 486 -11.37 -8.34 -13.05
N ILE A 487 -11.98 -7.18 -12.84
CA ILE A 487 -11.45 -5.91 -13.33
C ILE A 487 -10.33 -5.41 -12.42
N THR A 488 -9.37 -4.70 -13.00
CA THR A 488 -8.24 -4.10 -12.27
C THR A 488 -7.74 -2.85 -12.97
N ASP A 489 -6.90 -2.09 -12.27
CA ASP A 489 -6.22 -0.89 -12.79
C ASP A 489 -7.21 0.13 -13.33
N LEU A 490 -8.27 0.39 -12.55
CA LEU A 490 -9.31 1.37 -12.86
C LEU A 490 -9.51 2.31 -11.67
N ARG A 491 -9.71 3.57 -12.02
CA ARG A 491 -10.22 4.59 -11.12
C ARG A 491 -11.70 4.79 -11.41
N ILE A 492 -12.55 4.52 -10.43
CA ILE A 492 -14.01 4.61 -10.57
C ILE A 492 -14.51 5.78 -9.74
N LEU A 493 -15.06 6.78 -10.41
CA LEU A 493 -15.46 8.05 -9.82
C LEU A 493 -16.97 8.20 -9.90
N LEU A 494 -17.64 8.43 -8.78
CA LEU A 494 -19.03 8.84 -8.79
C LEU A 494 -19.13 10.29 -9.23
N ILE A 495 -19.73 10.53 -10.41
CA ILE A 495 -19.84 11.87 -11.01
C ILE A 495 -21.22 12.47 -10.87
N ALA A 496 -22.28 11.63 -10.91
CA ALA A 496 -23.65 12.07 -10.74
C ALA A 496 -24.51 10.95 -10.15
N GLY A 497 -25.65 11.31 -9.62
CA GLY A 497 -26.64 10.34 -9.12
C GLY A 497 -27.90 11.02 -8.65
N LYS A 498 -28.97 10.22 -8.51
CA LYS A 498 -30.27 10.74 -8.09
C LYS A 498 -31.01 9.76 -7.19
N ALA A 499 -31.55 10.30 -6.12
CA ALA A 499 -32.43 9.61 -5.18
C ALA A 499 -33.84 10.19 -5.24
N HIS A 500 -34.83 9.40 -4.91
CA HIS A 500 -36.19 9.86 -4.71
C HIS A 500 -36.57 9.82 -3.23
N THR A 501 -37.03 10.93 -2.68
CA THR A 501 -37.29 11.14 -1.24
C THR A 501 -38.22 10.11 -0.58
N LYS A 502 -39.03 9.39 -1.33
CA LYS A 502 -40.01 8.42 -0.83
C LYS A 502 -39.81 7.00 -1.33
N HIS A 503 -38.98 6.81 -2.34
CA HIS A 503 -38.88 5.56 -3.07
C HIS A 503 -37.45 5.02 -3.16
N THR A 504 -36.46 5.69 -2.57
CA THR A 504 -35.07 5.20 -2.57
C THR A 504 -34.75 4.47 -1.27
N GLU A 505 -34.35 3.24 -1.38
CA GLU A 505 -33.78 2.42 -0.30
C GLU A 505 -32.32 2.10 -0.60
N GLY A 506 -31.54 1.72 0.42
CA GLY A 506 -30.09 1.44 0.25
C GLY A 506 -29.81 0.35 -0.78
N GLY A 507 -30.65 -0.66 -0.86
CA GLY A 507 -30.53 -1.74 -1.84
C GLY A 507 -30.72 -1.31 -3.29
N ASP A 508 -31.38 -0.18 -3.54
CA ASP A 508 -31.60 0.35 -4.90
C ASP A 508 -30.30 0.91 -5.46
N PHE A 509 -29.54 1.62 -4.63
CA PHE A 509 -28.22 2.11 -5.00
C PHE A 509 -27.22 0.95 -5.27
N ARG A 510 -27.31 -0.14 -4.52
CA ARG A 510 -26.53 -1.34 -4.81
C ARG A 510 -26.77 -1.82 -6.24
N GLN A 511 -28.05 -1.96 -6.61
CA GLN A 511 -28.45 -2.41 -7.93
C GLN A 511 -28.04 -1.43 -9.03
N ALA A 512 -28.22 -0.13 -8.80
CA ALA A 512 -27.82 0.90 -9.76
C ALA A 512 -26.29 0.95 -9.92
N THR A 513 -25.52 0.89 -8.84
CA THR A 513 -24.05 0.92 -8.86
C THR A 513 -23.47 -0.25 -9.67
N TYR A 514 -23.95 -1.48 -9.44
CA TYR A 514 -23.44 -2.64 -10.17
C TYR A 514 -23.77 -2.56 -11.67
N ARG A 515 -24.95 -2.04 -12.02
CA ARG A 515 -25.33 -1.81 -13.43
C ARG A 515 -24.50 -0.72 -14.07
N ALA A 516 -24.18 0.37 -13.33
CA ALA A 516 -23.35 1.44 -13.84
C ALA A 516 -21.95 0.94 -14.24
N ILE A 517 -21.32 0.12 -13.40
CA ILE A 517 -20.01 -0.48 -13.75
C ILE A 517 -20.14 -1.35 -15.00
N ARG A 518 -21.10 -2.25 -15.02
CA ARG A 518 -21.25 -3.20 -16.13
C ARG A 518 -21.60 -2.50 -17.45
N GLN A 519 -22.47 -1.52 -17.40
CA GLN A 519 -22.86 -0.72 -18.56
C GLN A 519 -21.67 0.08 -19.09
N GLY A 520 -20.87 0.72 -18.20
CA GLY A 520 -19.66 1.44 -18.58
C GLY A 520 -18.59 0.54 -19.20
N LEU A 521 -18.32 -0.63 -18.60
CA LEU A 521 -17.41 -1.61 -19.18
C LEU A 521 -17.86 -2.12 -20.55
N ARG A 522 -19.18 -2.22 -20.76
CA ARG A 522 -19.76 -2.67 -22.04
C ARG A 522 -19.73 -1.59 -23.10
N SER A 523 -19.87 -0.32 -22.71
CA SER A 523 -19.81 0.84 -23.61
C SER A 523 -18.39 1.22 -23.99
N GLY A 524 -17.42 0.99 -23.09
CA GLY A 524 -16.02 1.31 -23.30
C GLY A 524 -15.24 0.22 -24.01
N LYS A 525 -14.00 0.55 -24.35
CA LYS A 525 -13.05 -0.38 -24.95
C LYS A 525 -12.31 -1.15 -23.85
N SER A 526 -12.82 -2.34 -23.52
CA SER A 526 -12.21 -3.24 -22.56
C SER A 526 -10.94 -3.91 -23.12
N ILE A 527 -9.93 -4.12 -22.26
CA ILE A 527 -8.68 -4.79 -22.56
C ILE A 527 -8.56 -6.02 -21.63
N LEU A 528 -8.28 -7.19 -22.21
CA LEU A 528 -7.91 -8.37 -21.47
C LEU A 528 -6.44 -8.30 -21.06
N LEU A 529 -6.17 -8.59 -19.81
CA LEU A 529 -4.83 -8.64 -19.22
C LEU A 529 -4.46 -10.07 -18.87
N GLU A 530 -3.22 -10.43 -19.15
CA GLU A 530 -2.63 -11.70 -18.76
C GLU A 530 -1.45 -11.50 -17.81
N PRO A 531 -1.16 -12.47 -16.91
CA PRO A 531 -0.01 -12.38 -16.02
C PRO A 531 1.29 -12.63 -16.79
N TRP A 532 2.35 -11.91 -16.39
CA TRP A 532 3.68 -12.02 -16.94
C TRP A 532 4.69 -12.37 -15.87
N PHE A 533 5.63 -13.28 -16.21
CA PHE A 533 6.82 -13.57 -15.41
C PHE A 533 7.99 -12.67 -15.81
N SER A 534 8.71 -12.18 -14.81
CA SER A 534 10.11 -11.83 -14.95
C SER A 534 10.92 -13.12 -14.81
N TYR A 535 11.83 -13.40 -15.72
CA TYR A 535 12.60 -14.64 -15.69
C TYR A 535 14.10 -14.38 -15.71
N ARG A 536 14.86 -15.33 -15.13
CA ARG A 536 16.31 -15.50 -15.26
C ARG A 536 16.57 -16.92 -15.74
N LEU A 537 17.11 -17.04 -16.93
CA LEU A 537 17.44 -18.31 -17.59
C LEU A 537 18.94 -18.43 -17.75
N GLU A 538 19.54 -19.41 -17.09
CA GLU A 538 20.94 -19.76 -17.21
C GLU A 538 21.08 -21.01 -18.07
N VAL A 539 21.84 -20.92 -19.15
CA VAL A 539 22.07 -22.04 -20.06
C VAL A 539 23.53 -22.08 -20.50
N PRO A 540 24.09 -23.27 -20.84
CA PRO A 540 25.36 -23.36 -21.50
C PRO A 540 25.36 -22.45 -22.74
N THR A 541 26.46 -21.75 -22.98
CA THR A 541 26.56 -20.75 -24.07
C THR A 541 26.20 -21.32 -25.44
N GLU A 542 26.45 -22.60 -25.66
CA GLU A 542 26.05 -23.33 -26.88
C GLU A 542 24.53 -23.40 -27.09
N ASN A 543 23.75 -23.31 -26.01
CA ASN A 543 22.29 -23.38 -26.04
C ASN A 543 21.62 -22.01 -26.07
N LEU A 544 22.36 -20.91 -25.96
CA LEU A 544 21.82 -19.55 -25.87
C LEU A 544 20.92 -19.19 -27.05
N GLY A 545 21.34 -19.51 -28.28
CA GLY A 545 20.57 -19.20 -29.49
C GLY A 545 19.19 -19.91 -29.49
N ARG A 546 19.12 -21.14 -28.97
CA ARG A 546 17.87 -21.86 -28.80
C ARG A 546 17.00 -21.19 -27.75
N ALA A 547 17.55 -20.87 -26.59
CA ALA A 547 16.85 -20.17 -25.52
C ALA A 547 16.22 -18.85 -25.99
N MET A 548 16.97 -18.02 -26.71
CA MET A 548 16.48 -16.76 -27.29
C MET A 548 15.34 -16.99 -28.30
N SER A 549 15.46 -18.01 -29.14
CA SER A 549 14.44 -18.38 -30.12
C SER A 549 13.16 -18.87 -29.42
N ASP A 550 13.31 -19.69 -28.38
CA ASP A 550 12.17 -20.20 -27.59
C ASP A 550 11.44 -19.07 -26.87
N ILE A 551 12.15 -18.14 -26.22
CA ILE A 551 11.55 -16.95 -25.59
C ILE A 551 10.79 -16.10 -26.60
N THR A 552 11.36 -15.86 -27.78
CA THR A 552 10.66 -15.11 -28.86
C THR A 552 9.40 -15.83 -29.31
N ARG A 553 9.44 -17.15 -29.47
CA ARG A 553 8.27 -17.97 -29.81
C ARG A 553 7.17 -17.91 -28.77
N MET A 554 7.55 -17.77 -27.50
CA MET A 554 6.64 -17.61 -26.37
C MET A 554 6.13 -16.17 -26.17
N ASN A 555 6.34 -15.27 -27.13
CA ASN A 555 6.01 -13.84 -27.05
C ASN A 555 6.71 -13.10 -25.90
N GLY A 556 7.82 -13.65 -25.41
CA GLY A 556 8.63 -13.04 -24.37
C GLY A 556 9.57 -11.96 -24.91
N ARG A 557 10.02 -11.12 -23.99
CA ARG A 557 11.04 -10.10 -24.18
C ARG A 557 12.30 -10.50 -23.43
N PHE A 558 13.48 -10.18 -23.96
CA PHE A 558 14.75 -10.45 -23.28
C PHE A 558 15.69 -9.25 -23.35
N ASN A 559 16.50 -9.11 -22.31
CA ASN A 559 17.60 -8.17 -22.24
C ASN A 559 18.84 -8.78 -22.94
N PRO A 560 19.84 -7.98 -23.32
CA PRO A 560 21.09 -8.50 -23.84
C PRO A 560 21.65 -9.58 -22.91
N PRO A 561 22.04 -10.75 -23.46
CA PRO A 561 22.55 -11.85 -22.65
C PRO A 561 23.90 -11.50 -22.02
N VAL A 562 24.15 -11.93 -20.81
CA VAL A 562 25.42 -11.81 -20.11
C VAL A 562 26.09 -13.18 -20.09
N THR A 563 27.36 -13.24 -20.51
CA THR A 563 28.12 -14.50 -20.52
C THR A 563 29.00 -14.59 -19.27
N GLU A 564 28.79 -15.62 -18.46
CA GLU A 564 29.52 -15.91 -17.24
C GLU A 564 30.27 -17.24 -17.40
N GLY A 565 31.54 -17.20 -17.79
CA GLY A 565 32.31 -18.40 -18.06
C GLY A 565 31.76 -19.24 -19.22
N ASN A 566 31.39 -20.50 -18.97
CA ASN A 566 30.77 -21.40 -19.95
C ASN A 566 29.25 -21.27 -20.06
N ASN A 567 28.62 -20.49 -19.20
CA ASN A 567 27.17 -20.28 -19.19
C ASN A 567 26.83 -18.87 -19.67
N SER A 568 25.64 -18.73 -20.21
CA SER A 568 25.02 -17.44 -20.55
C SER A 568 23.74 -17.27 -19.76
N VAL A 569 23.55 -16.07 -19.27
CA VAL A 569 22.37 -15.66 -18.51
C VAL A 569 21.49 -14.78 -19.39
N LEU A 570 20.23 -15.18 -19.55
CA LEU A 570 19.21 -14.44 -20.28
C LEU A 570 18.13 -14.00 -19.28
N THR A 571 17.88 -12.71 -19.19
CA THR A 571 16.82 -12.13 -18.34
C THR A 571 15.79 -11.42 -19.19
N GLY A 572 14.57 -11.32 -18.69
CA GLY A 572 13.50 -10.62 -19.40
C GLY A 572 12.12 -10.90 -18.82
N SER A 573 11.11 -10.73 -19.65
CA SER A 573 9.71 -10.98 -19.29
C SER A 573 8.99 -11.82 -20.35
N VAL A 574 7.98 -12.61 -19.90
CA VAL A 574 7.27 -13.55 -20.76
C VAL A 574 5.87 -13.84 -20.20
N PRO A 575 4.85 -14.06 -21.07
CA PRO A 575 3.52 -14.47 -20.60
C PRO A 575 3.57 -15.79 -19.81
N VAL A 576 2.87 -15.84 -18.68
CA VAL A 576 2.78 -17.06 -17.86
C VAL A 576 2.22 -18.24 -18.66
N ALA A 577 1.25 -17.96 -19.52
CA ALA A 577 0.59 -18.94 -20.37
C ALA A 577 1.57 -19.79 -21.19
N THR A 578 2.59 -19.16 -21.75
CA THR A 578 3.56 -19.79 -22.66
C THR A 578 4.78 -20.36 -21.96
N MET A 579 5.14 -19.84 -20.78
CA MET A 579 6.34 -20.23 -20.01
C MET A 579 6.13 -21.42 -19.07
N ARG A 580 4.89 -21.79 -18.83
CA ARG A 580 4.45 -22.72 -17.80
C ARG A 580 5.23 -24.04 -17.70
N ASP A 581 5.50 -24.69 -18.82
CA ASP A 581 6.19 -25.98 -18.88
C ASP A 581 7.65 -25.86 -19.35
N TYR A 582 8.13 -24.67 -19.63
CA TYR A 582 9.43 -24.43 -20.25
C TYR A 582 10.61 -24.88 -19.39
N ALA A 583 10.49 -24.89 -18.07
CA ALA A 583 11.52 -25.40 -17.17
C ALA A 583 11.91 -26.86 -17.48
N ARG A 584 10.94 -27.70 -17.87
CA ARG A 584 11.19 -29.09 -18.30
C ARG A 584 11.90 -29.16 -19.64
N GLU A 585 11.53 -28.31 -20.58
CA GLU A 585 12.21 -28.18 -21.86
C GLU A 585 13.67 -27.75 -21.69
N VAL A 586 13.90 -26.73 -20.84
CA VAL A 586 15.25 -26.26 -20.50
C VAL A 586 16.10 -27.40 -19.94
N ALA A 587 15.61 -28.09 -18.92
CA ALA A 587 16.30 -29.24 -18.32
C ALA A 587 16.62 -30.33 -19.37
N SER A 588 15.70 -30.58 -20.30
CA SER A 588 15.88 -31.58 -21.35
C SER A 588 16.99 -31.23 -22.34
N TYR A 589 16.95 -30.04 -22.96
CA TYR A 589 17.92 -29.69 -23.98
C TYR A 589 19.29 -29.28 -23.45
N THR A 590 19.36 -28.84 -22.19
CA THR A 590 20.62 -28.54 -21.51
C THR A 590 21.19 -29.75 -20.75
N LYS A 591 20.54 -30.91 -20.81
CA LYS A 591 20.89 -32.14 -20.06
C LYS A 591 21.02 -31.89 -18.54
N GLY A 592 20.14 -31.04 -18.00
CA GLY A 592 20.11 -30.68 -16.58
C GLY A 592 21.08 -29.57 -16.15
N HIS A 593 21.84 -28.97 -17.09
CA HIS A 593 22.75 -27.88 -16.77
C HIS A 593 22.08 -26.48 -16.84
N GLY A 594 20.86 -26.38 -17.40
CA GLY A 594 20.10 -25.14 -17.46
C GLY A 594 19.28 -24.93 -16.18
N ARG A 595 19.16 -23.68 -15.77
CA ARG A 595 18.34 -23.25 -14.64
C ARG A 595 17.38 -22.15 -15.09
N LEU A 596 16.12 -22.27 -14.73
CA LEU A 596 15.11 -21.26 -14.99
C LEU A 596 14.51 -20.83 -13.64
N SER A 597 14.57 -19.54 -13.36
CA SER A 597 13.88 -18.90 -12.23
C SER A 597 12.88 -17.91 -12.78
N CYS A 598 11.64 -17.94 -12.26
CA CYS A 598 10.55 -17.06 -12.66
C CYS A 598 9.95 -16.41 -11.43
N SER A 599 9.63 -15.12 -11.53
CA SER A 599 8.87 -14.38 -10.53
C SER A 599 7.76 -13.59 -11.21
N LEU A 600 6.59 -13.45 -10.56
CA LEU A 600 5.49 -12.69 -11.14
C LEU A 600 5.86 -11.21 -11.25
N GLN A 601 5.82 -10.67 -12.46
CA GLN A 601 6.08 -9.27 -12.73
C GLN A 601 4.82 -8.41 -12.55
N GLY A 602 3.67 -8.91 -12.97
CA GLY A 602 2.39 -8.22 -12.98
C GLY A 602 1.52 -8.65 -14.16
N TYR A 603 0.59 -7.80 -14.55
CA TYR A 603 -0.35 -8.04 -15.63
C TYR A 603 -0.10 -7.09 -16.80
N GLU A 604 -0.07 -7.63 -18.02
CA GLU A 604 0.12 -6.88 -19.27
C GLU A 604 -1.03 -7.22 -20.25
N PRO A 605 -1.25 -6.42 -21.29
CA PRO A 605 -2.25 -6.76 -22.30
C PRO A 605 -2.03 -8.15 -22.90
N CYS A 606 -3.11 -8.92 -22.99
CA CYS A 606 -3.07 -10.30 -23.45
C CYS A 606 -2.68 -10.37 -24.94
N HIS A 607 -1.69 -11.20 -25.26
CA HIS A 607 -1.15 -11.33 -26.60
C HIS A 607 -2.08 -12.05 -27.60
N ASN A 608 -3.02 -12.87 -27.10
CA ASN A 608 -3.94 -13.67 -27.92
C ASN A 608 -5.39 -13.54 -27.43
N THR A 609 -5.85 -12.32 -27.17
CA THR A 609 -7.18 -12.01 -26.61
C THR A 609 -8.33 -12.73 -27.32
N GLU A 610 -8.33 -12.77 -28.66
CA GLU A 610 -9.40 -13.39 -29.44
C GLU A 610 -9.53 -14.90 -29.19
N GLU A 611 -8.40 -15.59 -29.07
CA GLU A 611 -8.37 -17.03 -28.75
C GLU A 611 -8.90 -17.30 -27.35
N VAL A 612 -8.49 -16.49 -26.38
CA VAL A 612 -8.92 -16.61 -24.98
C VAL A 612 -10.42 -16.37 -24.85
N MET A 613 -10.94 -15.32 -25.51
CA MET A 613 -12.38 -15.03 -25.54
C MET A 613 -13.18 -16.19 -26.15
N ALA A 614 -12.70 -16.75 -27.26
CA ALA A 614 -13.35 -17.87 -27.93
C ALA A 614 -13.34 -19.16 -27.06
N GLN A 615 -12.27 -19.36 -26.25
CA GLN A 615 -12.19 -20.52 -25.34
C GLN A 615 -13.06 -20.38 -24.10
N THR A 616 -13.23 -19.14 -23.60
CA THR A 616 -13.99 -18.86 -22.38
C THR A 616 -15.49 -18.93 -22.64
N ASP A 617 -15.94 -18.63 -23.88
CA ASP A 617 -17.33 -18.61 -24.31
C ASP A 617 -18.27 -17.83 -23.37
N TYR A 618 -17.76 -16.69 -22.84
CA TYR A 618 -18.49 -15.84 -21.92
C TYR A 618 -19.33 -14.82 -22.66
N ASP A 619 -20.64 -14.78 -22.38
CA ASP A 619 -21.56 -13.79 -22.89
C ASP A 619 -22.07 -12.89 -21.76
N PRO A 620 -21.68 -11.61 -21.73
CA PRO A 620 -22.08 -10.67 -20.69
C PRO A 620 -23.59 -10.40 -20.63
N GLU A 621 -24.32 -10.66 -21.72
CA GLU A 621 -25.78 -10.44 -21.78
C GLU A 621 -26.57 -11.60 -21.14
N THR A 622 -25.97 -12.78 -21.04
CA THR A 622 -26.58 -13.94 -20.38
C THR A 622 -26.22 -14.03 -18.89
N ASP A 623 -25.26 -13.22 -18.41
CA ASP A 623 -24.86 -13.18 -17.02
C ASP A 623 -25.89 -12.45 -16.14
N THR A 624 -26.84 -13.20 -15.63
CA THR A 624 -27.92 -12.68 -14.76
C THR A 624 -27.44 -12.19 -13.41
N ALA A 625 -26.26 -12.63 -12.94
CA ALA A 625 -25.66 -12.17 -11.69
C ALA A 625 -25.02 -10.78 -11.83
N ASN A 626 -24.62 -10.40 -13.07
CA ASN A 626 -23.97 -9.15 -13.38
C ASN A 626 -24.62 -8.50 -14.62
N PRO A 627 -25.88 -8.05 -14.53
CA PRO A 627 -26.62 -7.51 -15.68
C PRO A 627 -26.00 -6.23 -16.21
N THR A 628 -25.92 -6.09 -17.52
CA THR A 628 -25.40 -4.93 -18.25
C THR A 628 -26.46 -3.82 -18.43
N GLY A 629 -27.72 -4.20 -18.57
CA GLY A 629 -28.84 -3.28 -18.75
C GLY A 629 -29.41 -2.76 -17.44
N SER A 630 -30.27 -1.75 -17.53
CA SER A 630 -30.92 -1.05 -16.40
C SER A 630 -32.42 -1.28 -16.35
N VAL A 631 -33.04 -1.02 -15.21
CA VAL A 631 -34.48 -1.17 -15.00
C VAL A 631 -35.13 0.19 -14.83
N PHE A 632 -36.05 0.53 -15.74
CA PHE A 632 -36.84 1.77 -15.72
C PHE A 632 -38.30 1.46 -15.47
N CYS A 633 -39.08 2.48 -15.13
CA CYS A 633 -40.50 2.36 -14.88
C CYS A 633 -41.32 3.27 -15.79
N ALA A 634 -42.30 2.70 -16.53
CA ALA A 634 -43.26 3.46 -17.25
C ALA A 634 -44.66 2.95 -16.93
N HIS A 635 -45.60 3.88 -16.73
CA HIS A 635 -47.00 3.56 -16.43
C HIS A 635 -47.22 2.59 -15.26
N GLY A 636 -46.31 2.59 -14.29
CA GLY A 636 -46.37 1.70 -13.10
C GLY A 636 -45.87 0.28 -13.32
N ALA A 637 -45.22 0.02 -14.47
CA ALA A 637 -44.56 -1.28 -14.75
C ALA A 637 -43.06 -1.07 -15.00
N GLY A 638 -42.22 -1.88 -14.34
CA GLY A 638 -40.79 -1.92 -14.59
C GLY A 638 -40.49 -2.63 -15.93
N PHE A 639 -39.57 -2.09 -16.72
CA PHE A 639 -39.06 -2.70 -17.94
C PHE A 639 -37.55 -2.59 -18.01
N GLN A 640 -36.93 -3.53 -18.69
CA GLN A 640 -35.47 -3.54 -18.87
C GLN A 640 -35.08 -2.75 -20.11
N VAL A 641 -34.07 -1.92 -19.98
CA VAL A 641 -33.42 -1.17 -21.06
C VAL A 641 -32.01 -1.77 -21.25
N PRO A 642 -31.67 -2.20 -22.47
CA PRO A 642 -30.34 -2.75 -22.75
C PRO A 642 -29.26 -1.69 -22.61
N TRP A 643 -28.02 -2.14 -22.36
CA TRP A 643 -26.88 -1.27 -22.03
C TRP A 643 -26.64 -0.12 -23.03
N ASP A 644 -26.84 -0.36 -24.31
CA ASP A 644 -26.63 0.60 -25.40
C ASP A 644 -27.68 1.73 -25.47
N GLN A 645 -28.81 1.56 -24.79
CA GLN A 645 -29.89 2.53 -24.76
C GLN A 645 -30.05 3.23 -23.40
N VAL A 646 -29.35 2.81 -22.38
CA VAL A 646 -29.51 3.35 -21.02
C VAL A 646 -29.31 4.86 -20.97
N SER A 647 -28.37 5.40 -21.74
CA SER A 647 -28.07 6.84 -21.80
C SER A 647 -29.25 7.68 -22.33
N GLU A 648 -30.08 7.12 -23.24
CA GLU A 648 -31.26 7.82 -23.77
C GLU A 648 -32.40 7.92 -22.74
N TYR A 649 -32.41 7.01 -21.76
CA TYR A 649 -33.45 6.95 -20.73
C TYR A 649 -33.01 7.57 -19.41
N ALA A 650 -31.74 7.95 -19.25
CA ALA A 650 -31.21 8.52 -18.01
C ALA A 650 -31.93 9.79 -17.58
N HIS A 651 -32.18 9.94 -16.28
CA HIS A 651 -32.92 11.07 -15.70
C HIS A 651 -32.01 12.21 -15.22
N VAL A 652 -30.70 11.99 -15.24
CA VAL A 652 -29.68 12.96 -14.82
C VAL A 652 -28.63 13.09 -15.91
N GLU A 653 -28.15 14.28 -16.13
CA GLU A 653 -27.00 14.55 -16.98
C GLU A 653 -25.78 14.77 -16.10
N SER A 654 -24.71 14.00 -16.30
CA SER A 654 -23.46 14.14 -15.55
C SER A 654 -22.63 15.35 -15.97
N GLY A 655 -22.84 15.81 -17.19
CA GLY A 655 -22.04 16.86 -17.81
C GLY A 655 -20.65 16.37 -18.30
N TRP A 656 -20.33 15.10 -18.17
CA TRP A 656 -19.11 14.54 -18.73
C TRP A 656 -19.26 14.29 -20.24
N VAL A 657 -18.25 14.67 -21.02
CA VAL A 657 -18.19 14.46 -22.47
C VAL A 657 -16.85 13.77 -22.78
N PRO A 658 -16.83 12.72 -23.61
CA PRO A 658 -15.57 12.12 -24.07
C PRO A 658 -14.71 13.15 -24.82
N ASP A 659 -13.40 13.16 -24.60
CA ASP A 659 -12.47 13.97 -25.38
C ASP A 659 -12.54 13.54 -26.86
N SER A 660 -12.93 14.43 -27.78
CA SER A 660 -12.96 14.12 -29.19
C SER A 660 -11.54 14.12 -29.77
N GLU A 661 -11.21 13.16 -30.65
CA GLU A 661 -9.88 13.05 -31.27
C GLU A 661 -9.45 14.32 -32.02
N GLU A 662 -10.37 15.21 -32.34
CA GLU A 662 -10.11 16.49 -33.03
C GLU A 662 -9.59 17.61 -32.12
N ASP A 663 -9.78 17.50 -30.78
CA ASP A 663 -9.31 18.50 -29.81
C ASP A 663 -7.87 18.25 -29.33
N ALA A 664 -7.29 17.10 -29.65
CA ALA A 664 -5.92 16.74 -29.23
C ALA A 664 -4.82 17.55 -29.93
N GLU A 665 -5.12 18.24 -31.06
CA GLU A 665 -4.12 19.04 -31.77
C GLU A 665 -4.17 20.56 -31.47
N SER A 666 -5.14 21.07 -30.72
CA SER A 666 -5.31 22.53 -30.62
C SER A 666 -5.56 23.12 -29.21
N GLY A 667 -5.51 22.37 -28.15
CA GLY A 667 -5.89 22.92 -26.85
C GLY A 667 -5.34 22.24 -25.60
N ASP A 668 -4.03 22.27 -25.45
CA ASP A 668 -3.35 21.54 -24.35
C ASP A 668 -3.49 22.16 -22.95
N ASP A 669 -4.18 23.31 -22.77
CA ASP A 669 -4.12 24.06 -21.51
C ASP A 669 -5.45 24.34 -20.80
N ALA A 670 -6.60 24.23 -21.44
CA ALA A 670 -7.86 24.69 -20.82
C ALA A 670 -8.75 23.54 -20.30
N LEU A 671 -8.80 22.40 -20.98
CA LEU A 671 -9.65 21.26 -20.60
C LEU A 671 -8.94 20.29 -19.62
N GLN A 672 -7.62 20.15 -19.72
CA GLN A 672 -6.82 19.49 -18.69
C GLN A 672 -6.94 20.19 -17.32
N GLY A 673 -7.11 21.50 -17.31
CA GLY A 673 -7.38 22.29 -16.10
C GLY A 673 -8.70 21.91 -15.41
N MET A 674 -9.80 21.75 -16.14
CA MET A 674 -11.11 21.41 -15.53
C MET A 674 -11.22 19.94 -15.12
N ALA A 675 -10.73 19.02 -15.93
CA ALA A 675 -10.69 17.61 -15.58
C ALA A 675 -9.72 17.31 -14.42
N ALA A 676 -8.57 18.01 -14.38
CA ALA A 676 -7.62 17.90 -13.29
C ALA A 676 -8.14 18.52 -11.98
N VAL A 677 -8.90 19.60 -12.05
CA VAL A 677 -9.51 20.25 -10.87
C VAL A 677 -10.58 19.34 -10.25
N ASN A 678 -11.43 18.72 -11.07
CA ASN A 678 -12.42 17.78 -10.58
C ASN A 678 -11.78 16.47 -10.05
N ARG A 679 -10.62 16.05 -10.57
CA ARG A 679 -9.90 14.84 -10.12
C ARG A 679 -9.31 14.94 -8.70
N GLN A 680 -9.18 16.13 -8.14
CA GLN A 680 -8.54 16.35 -6.84
C GLN A 680 -9.50 16.51 -5.65
N GLN A 681 -10.82 16.55 -5.89
CA GLN A 681 -11.80 16.78 -4.83
C GLN A 681 -12.38 15.54 -4.15
N GLY A 682 -12.08 14.35 -4.65
CA GLY A 682 -12.59 13.12 -4.09
C GLY A 682 -11.59 12.44 -3.14
N ALA A 683 -12.04 12.00 -1.99
CA ALA A 683 -11.28 11.08 -1.16
C ALA A 683 -11.09 9.77 -1.92
N VAL A 684 -9.88 9.49 -2.37
CA VAL A 684 -9.54 8.25 -3.07
C VAL A 684 -9.38 7.14 -2.04
N ARG A 685 -10.24 6.14 -2.08
CA ARG A 685 -10.05 4.90 -1.33
C ARG A 685 -9.38 3.87 -2.23
N GLN A 686 -8.20 3.46 -1.86
CA GLN A 686 -7.52 2.33 -2.50
C GLN A 686 -7.96 1.02 -1.84
N THR A 687 -8.41 0.07 -2.63
CA THR A 687 -8.56 -1.30 -2.18
C THR A 687 -7.21 -1.98 -2.26
N GLY A 688 -6.57 -2.13 -1.12
CA GLY A 688 -5.30 -2.84 -0.98
C GLY A 688 -4.10 -1.96 -0.67
N GLY A 689 -3.82 -1.80 0.61
CA GLY A 689 -2.50 -1.55 1.17
C GLY A 689 -2.01 -0.11 1.31
N GLY A 690 -1.93 0.34 2.55
CA GLY A 690 -1.10 1.48 2.97
C GLY A 690 -1.80 2.83 2.90
N THR A 691 -2.46 3.18 3.96
CA THR A 691 -3.22 4.40 4.14
C THR A 691 -2.33 5.58 4.50
N GLU A 692 -2.18 6.53 3.59
CA GLU A 692 -2.23 7.91 4.05
C GLU A 692 -3.71 8.27 4.20
N ARG A 693 -4.18 8.37 5.43
CA ARG A 693 -5.51 8.90 5.74
C ARG A 693 -5.46 10.41 5.54
N ILE A 694 -5.61 10.83 4.30
CA ILE A 694 -5.94 12.24 4.02
C ILE A 694 -7.37 12.41 4.54
N ILE A 695 -7.53 13.18 5.60
CA ILE A 695 -8.85 13.61 6.05
C ILE A 695 -9.48 14.31 4.85
N SER A 696 -10.58 13.77 4.35
CA SER A 696 -11.26 14.31 3.17
C SER A 696 -11.78 15.70 3.52
N GLN A 697 -11.89 16.53 2.49
CA GLN A 697 -12.53 17.86 2.62
C GLN A 697 -13.91 17.75 3.27
N GLU A 698 -14.53 16.62 3.13
CA GLU A 698 -15.80 16.25 3.72
C GLU A 698 -15.76 15.97 5.22
N GLU A 699 -14.71 15.35 5.73
CA GLU A 699 -14.51 15.26 7.20
C GLU A 699 -14.26 16.64 7.79
N ILE A 700 -13.63 17.52 7.05
CA ILE A 700 -13.41 18.91 7.38
C ILE A 700 -14.75 19.68 7.37
N GLU A 701 -15.64 19.46 6.40
CA GLU A 701 -16.97 20.08 6.35
C GLU A 701 -17.93 19.53 7.40
N GLU A 702 -17.85 18.25 7.75
CA GLU A 702 -18.63 17.68 8.85
C GLU A 702 -18.16 18.22 10.21
N ILE A 703 -16.88 18.44 10.33
CA ILE A 703 -16.23 19.16 11.43
C ILE A 703 -16.83 20.55 11.59
N PHE A 704 -16.98 21.28 10.49
CA PHE A 704 -17.58 22.60 10.44
C PHE A 704 -19.06 22.64 10.83
N ARG A 705 -19.83 21.78 10.23
CA ARG A 705 -21.27 21.71 10.41
C ARG A 705 -21.68 21.42 11.87
N ARG A 706 -20.82 20.72 12.62
CA ARG A 706 -21.05 20.38 14.03
C ARG A 706 -20.67 21.48 15.01
N THR A 707 -19.79 22.40 14.62
CA THR A 707 -19.25 23.37 15.58
C THR A 707 -20.01 24.69 15.62
N TYR A 708 -20.67 25.07 14.55
CA TYR A 708 -21.27 26.39 14.45
C TYR A 708 -22.79 26.46 14.35
N GLY A 709 -23.55 25.42 14.57
CA GLY A 709 -25.02 25.39 14.67
C GLY A 709 -25.75 26.49 13.88
N LYS A 710 -26.89 26.20 13.28
CA LYS A 710 -27.73 27.20 12.59
C LYS A 710 -28.07 28.38 13.51
N GLY A 711 -27.19 29.35 13.56
CA GLY A 711 -27.38 30.60 14.30
C GLY A 711 -27.63 31.74 13.33
N THR A 712 -28.70 32.48 13.60
CA THR A 712 -29.18 33.63 12.87
C THR A 712 -28.10 34.61 12.45
N GLU A 713 -28.18 34.99 11.18
CA GLU A 713 -27.39 36.03 10.52
C GLU A 713 -27.45 37.36 11.29
N ASP A 714 -26.30 37.88 11.67
CA ASP A 714 -26.13 39.28 11.98
C ASP A 714 -25.15 39.92 10.98
N PRO A 715 -25.66 40.56 9.91
CA PRO A 715 -24.86 41.12 8.84
C PRO A 715 -24.10 42.38 9.22
N HIS A 716 -24.23 42.89 10.46
CA HIS A 716 -23.78 44.25 10.80
C HIS A 716 -22.39 44.33 11.45
N ARG A 717 -21.77 43.26 11.80
CA ARG A 717 -20.47 43.30 12.52
C ARG A 717 -19.26 43.61 11.65
N PHE A 718 -19.35 43.43 10.32
CA PHE A 718 -18.25 43.74 9.38
C PHE A 718 -18.41 45.03 8.57
N ARG A 719 -19.48 45.80 8.77
CA ARG A 719 -19.77 47.03 8.00
C ARG A 719 -19.04 48.29 8.45
N ARG A 720 -18.13 48.25 9.40
CA ARG A 720 -17.50 49.48 9.92
C ARG A 720 -16.26 50.02 9.18
N TYR A 721 -15.89 49.35 8.08
CA TYR A 721 -14.68 49.78 7.34
C TYR A 721 -14.91 50.07 5.84
N HIS A 722 -16.15 50.40 5.42
CA HIS A 722 -16.37 50.86 4.08
C HIS A 722 -16.92 52.29 4.09
N THR A 723 -16.09 53.26 3.76
CA THR A 723 -16.54 54.49 3.11
C THR A 723 -15.50 54.95 2.09
N SER A 724 -16.05 55.14 0.90
CA SER A 724 -15.71 55.97 -0.23
C SER A 724 -14.71 55.49 -1.29
N SER A 725 -15.34 55.13 -2.38
CA SER A 725 -15.40 55.73 -3.70
C SER A 725 -14.13 55.74 -4.56
N GLY A 726 -14.16 55.04 -5.66
CA GLY A 726 -14.34 55.64 -6.92
C GLY A 726 -13.32 55.22 -7.98
N SER A 727 -13.85 54.67 -9.05
CA SER A 727 -13.47 54.84 -10.48
C SER A 727 -12.48 53.90 -11.17
N ARG A 728 -13.03 53.14 -12.04
CA ARG A 728 -12.64 52.56 -13.36
C ARG A 728 -11.29 52.97 -13.95
N SER A 729 -10.48 52.02 -14.47
CA SER A 729 -10.44 51.68 -15.94
C SER A 729 -9.24 50.74 -16.23
N ASN A 730 -9.53 49.65 -16.84
CA ASN A 730 -9.08 49.10 -18.11
C ASN A 730 -7.59 48.91 -18.47
N TYR A 731 -7.38 47.69 -18.94
CA TYR A 731 -6.56 47.15 -20.05
C TYR A 731 -5.10 46.74 -19.76
N THR A 732 -4.93 45.43 -19.96
CA THR A 732 -4.26 44.59 -21.00
C THR A 732 -2.76 44.42 -20.96
N GLU A 733 -2.45 43.11 -21.09
CA GLU A 733 -1.30 42.48 -21.77
C GLU A 733 0.05 42.33 -21.13
N SER A 734 0.42 41.04 -20.96
CA SER A 734 1.78 40.52 -20.91
C SER A 734 2.49 40.70 -22.28
N PRO A 735 3.77 40.46 -22.49
CA PRO A 735 4.67 39.47 -21.89
C PRO A 735 6.16 39.90 -21.72
N ALA A 736 6.88 39.03 -21.02
CA ALA A 736 8.29 38.66 -21.05
C ALA A 736 9.35 39.64 -21.62
N ASP A 737 10.40 39.73 -20.85
CA ASP A 737 11.83 39.75 -21.14
C ASP A 737 12.66 40.89 -20.67
N SER A 738 13.66 40.49 -19.91
CA SER A 738 15.03 41.01 -19.83
C SER A 738 15.34 42.44 -19.41
N MET A 739 16.11 42.51 -18.33
CA MET A 739 17.29 43.34 -18.06
C MET A 739 17.27 44.85 -18.30
N ARG A 740 17.59 45.48 -17.23
CA ARG A 740 18.34 46.78 -17.04
C ARG A 740 17.56 47.95 -16.48
N THR A 741 18.01 48.31 -15.28
CA THR A 741 17.73 49.59 -14.60
C THR A 741 18.03 50.80 -15.47
N PRO A 742 17.28 51.89 -15.28
CA PRO A 742 17.90 52.99 -14.50
C PRO A 742 16.95 53.67 -13.49
N LYS A 743 17.59 54.25 -12.49
CA LYS A 743 17.02 55.02 -11.41
C LYS A 743 16.28 56.24 -11.93
N THR A 744 15.03 56.42 -11.53
CA THR A 744 14.39 57.74 -11.46
C THR A 744 13.60 57.85 -10.15
N LYS A 745 13.72 58.95 -9.48
CA LYS A 745 13.13 59.32 -8.18
C LYS A 745 11.60 59.21 -8.29
N ALA A 746 11.00 58.34 -7.46
CA ALA A 746 9.57 58.31 -7.19
C ALA A 746 9.35 58.88 -5.75
N GLY A 747 8.30 59.65 -5.60
CA GLY A 747 7.84 60.17 -4.33
C GLY A 747 7.39 59.10 -3.34
N PRO A 748 7.01 59.43 -2.11
CA PRO A 748 6.73 58.45 -1.08
C PRO A 748 5.54 57.58 -1.49
N GLN A 749 5.79 56.32 -1.90
CA GLN A 749 4.78 55.29 -2.03
C GLN A 749 4.33 54.91 -0.62
N GLU A 750 3.06 55.03 -0.34
CA GLU A 750 2.44 54.39 0.83
C GLU A 750 2.78 52.92 0.81
N LYS A 751 3.35 52.44 1.90
CA LYS A 751 3.76 51.05 2.08
C LYS A 751 2.49 50.17 2.03
N GLN A 752 2.40 49.25 1.08
CA GLN A 752 1.32 48.25 1.06
C GLN A 752 1.43 47.40 2.32
N GLU A 753 0.30 47.17 2.98
CA GLU A 753 0.22 46.19 4.09
C GLU A 753 0.17 44.78 3.52
N GLU A 754 1.09 43.92 3.98
CA GLU A 754 1.16 42.52 3.54
C GLU A 754 0.35 41.63 4.47
N TYR A 755 -0.54 40.86 3.89
CA TYR A 755 -1.36 39.87 4.56
C TYR A 755 -0.93 38.46 4.16
N LEU A 756 -0.77 37.56 5.15
CA LEU A 756 -0.56 36.14 4.94
C LEU A 756 -1.73 35.37 5.58
N LEU A 757 -2.54 34.75 4.76
CA LEU A 757 -3.60 33.86 5.16
C LEU A 757 -3.08 32.41 5.11
N VAL A 758 -3.27 31.64 6.18
CA VAL A 758 -2.75 30.28 6.31
C VAL A 758 -3.88 29.34 6.66
N ASP A 759 -4.09 28.31 5.84
CA ASP A 759 -4.96 27.20 6.17
C ASP A 759 -4.27 26.27 7.17
N GLY A 760 -4.70 26.31 8.42
CA GLY A 760 -4.00 25.66 9.52
C GLY A 760 -3.96 24.14 9.41
N TYR A 761 -5.05 23.49 9.04
CA TYR A 761 -5.05 22.02 8.91
C TYR A 761 -4.29 21.55 7.68
N ASN A 762 -4.42 22.24 6.58
CA ASN A 762 -3.68 21.93 5.37
C ASN A 762 -2.16 21.98 5.61
N ILE A 763 -1.69 22.96 6.40
CA ILE A 763 -0.27 23.05 6.79
C ILE A 763 0.10 21.95 7.79
N ILE A 764 -0.71 21.69 8.82
CA ILE A 764 -0.44 20.64 9.83
C ILE A 764 -0.24 19.29 9.14
N PHE A 765 -1.10 18.95 8.19
CA PHE A 765 -1.02 17.64 7.51
C PHE A 765 0.01 17.60 6.38
N ALA A 766 0.44 18.75 5.85
CA ALA A 766 1.50 18.84 4.85
C ALA A 766 2.91 18.77 5.44
N TRP A 767 3.10 19.19 6.70
CA TRP A 767 4.42 19.16 7.34
C TRP A 767 4.61 17.90 8.16
N PRO A 768 5.61 17.05 7.88
CA PRO A 768 5.78 15.74 8.54
C PRO A 768 5.77 15.82 10.07
N GLU A 769 6.51 16.80 10.65
CA GLU A 769 6.65 16.95 12.10
C GLU A 769 5.32 17.33 12.80
N LEU A 770 4.49 18.13 12.13
CA LEU A 770 3.19 18.52 12.64
C LEU A 770 2.16 17.43 12.42
N ARG A 771 2.26 16.68 11.32
CA ARG A 771 1.41 15.53 11.02
C ARG A 771 1.61 14.41 12.04
N GLU A 772 2.84 14.06 12.38
CA GLU A 772 3.16 13.10 13.42
C GLU A 772 2.60 13.55 14.78
N LEU A 773 2.79 14.81 15.13
CA LEU A 773 2.25 15.37 16.36
C LEU A 773 0.70 15.36 16.37
N ALA A 774 0.07 15.62 15.23
CA ALA A 774 -1.39 15.61 15.09
C ALA A 774 -2.00 14.20 15.24
N GLN A 775 -1.26 13.15 14.90
CA GLN A 775 -1.68 11.76 15.15
C GLN A 775 -1.73 11.44 16.64
N ILE A 776 -0.88 12.06 17.45
CA ILE A 776 -0.84 11.87 18.89
C ILE A 776 -1.84 12.80 19.58
N ASN A 777 -1.80 14.08 19.25
CA ASN A 777 -2.67 15.13 19.80
C ASN A 777 -2.79 16.30 18.85
N LEU A 778 -3.98 16.49 18.28
CA LEU A 778 -4.24 17.55 17.31
C LEU A 778 -4.13 18.96 17.91
N ASP A 779 -4.47 19.14 19.19
CA ASP A 779 -4.34 20.44 19.85
C ASP A 779 -2.87 20.81 20.03
N SER A 780 -2.00 19.86 20.35
CA SER A 780 -0.55 20.08 20.43
C SER A 780 0.05 20.45 19.07
N ALA A 781 -0.45 19.89 17.97
CA ALA A 781 -0.01 20.25 16.63
C ALA A 781 -0.48 21.67 16.24
N ARG A 782 -1.68 22.09 16.66
CA ARG A 782 -2.18 23.47 16.49
C ARG A 782 -1.31 24.45 17.25
N ASP A 783 -1.05 24.18 18.53
CA ASP A 783 -0.22 25.03 19.38
C ASP A 783 1.19 25.20 18.77
N LYS A 784 1.79 24.12 18.34
CA LYS A 784 3.12 24.14 17.71
C LYS A 784 3.12 24.92 16.39
N LEU A 785 2.10 24.78 15.55
CA LEU A 785 1.98 25.59 14.34
C LEU A 785 1.78 27.07 14.65
N MET A 786 0.95 27.40 15.66
CA MET A 786 0.76 28.78 16.12
C MET A 786 2.08 29.41 16.57
N ASP A 787 2.89 28.70 17.36
CA ASP A 787 4.20 29.16 17.81
C ASP A 787 5.17 29.41 16.65
N ILE A 788 5.25 28.48 15.70
CA ILE A 788 6.10 28.61 14.51
C ILE A 788 5.71 29.85 13.69
N LEU A 789 4.40 30.02 13.46
CA LEU A 789 3.90 31.16 12.68
C LEU A 789 4.02 32.50 13.41
N CYS A 790 3.93 32.52 14.74
CA CYS A 790 4.23 33.69 15.54
C CYS A 790 5.68 34.18 15.36
N ASN A 791 6.62 33.23 15.41
CA ASN A 791 8.03 33.53 15.17
C ASN A 791 8.25 34.04 13.74
N TYR A 792 7.66 33.40 12.75
CA TYR A 792 7.75 33.81 11.36
C TYR A 792 7.14 35.18 11.10
N GLN A 793 5.98 35.50 11.69
CA GLN A 793 5.33 36.79 11.60
C GLN A 793 6.20 37.92 12.21
N GLY A 794 6.82 37.63 13.36
CA GLY A 794 7.75 38.60 14.00
C GLY A 794 8.91 38.97 13.11
N TYR A 795 9.40 38.04 12.28
CA TYR A 795 10.48 38.29 11.33
C TYR A 795 10.00 39.05 10.07
N GLN A 796 8.90 38.60 9.47
CA GLN A 796 8.37 39.16 8.21
C GLN A 796 7.66 40.52 8.40
N GLY A 797 7.08 40.77 9.57
CA GLY A 797 6.30 41.99 9.86
C GLY A 797 4.98 42.05 9.07
N CYS A 798 4.50 40.93 8.49
CA CYS A 798 3.23 40.88 7.78
C CYS A 798 2.05 40.67 8.76
N ARG A 799 0.83 40.89 8.31
CA ARG A 799 -0.35 40.58 9.08
C ARG A 799 -0.77 39.12 8.80
N LEU A 800 -0.58 38.24 9.78
CA LEU A 800 -0.80 36.81 9.62
C LEU A 800 -2.15 36.39 10.24
N ILE A 801 -2.98 35.75 9.44
CA ILE A 801 -4.27 35.18 9.85
C ILE A 801 -4.22 33.67 9.62
N LEU A 802 -4.23 32.91 10.71
CA LEU A 802 -4.26 31.45 10.69
C LEU A 802 -5.70 30.99 10.84
N VAL A 803 -6.18 30.21 9.90
CA VAL A 803 -7.58 29.78 9.86
C VAL A 803 -7.66 28.28 10.16
N TYR A 804 -8.49 27.93 11.14
CA TYR A 804 -8.80 26.56 11.51
C TYR A 804 -10.27 26.27 11.32
N ASP A 805 -10.56 25.12 10.78
CA ASP A 805 -11.89 24.54 10.86
C ASP A 805 -12.17 24.15 12.31
N ALA A 806 -13.33 24.52 12.80
CA ALA A 806 -13.66 24.30 14.21
C ALA A 806 -14.13 22.88 14.50
N TYR A 807 -13.24 21.93 14.48
CA TYR A 807 -13.47 20.53 14.79
C TYR A 807 -13.50 20.24 16.29
N LYS A 808 -14.57 19.62 16.77
CA LYS A 808 -14.77 19.10 18.15
C LYS A 808 -15.24 20.04 19.26
N VAL A 809 -15.58 21.28 19.03
CA VAL A 809 -16.18 22.08 20.10
C VAL A 809 -17.68 22.29 19.83
N LYS A 810 -18.55 21.46 20.42
CA LYS A 810 -19.99 21.64 20.36
C LYS A 810 -20.39 23.02 20.91
N GLY A 811 -21.01 23.85 20.08
CA GLY A 811 -21.65 25.10 20.49
C GLY A 811 -20.79 26.37 20.39
N ASN A 812 -19.68 26.35 19.67
CA ASN A 812 -18.86 27.56 19.48
C ASN A 812 -19.38 28.41 18.29
N PRO A 813 -19.80 29.66 18.48
CA PRO A 813 -20.38 30.50 17.41
C PRO A 813 -19.35 31.12 16.45
N GLY A 814 -18.16 30.58 16.36
CA GLY A 814 -17.01 31.15 15.67
C GLY A 814 -16.22 32.13 16.56
N SER A 815 -14.92 31.96 16.61
CA SER A 815 -14.10 32.84 17.42
C SER A 815 -12.89 33.31 16.64
N VAL A 816 -12.60 34.58 16.76
CA VAL A 816 -11.32 35.16 16.36
C VAL A 816 -10.57 35.46 17.63
N MET A 817 -9.46 34.80 17.82
CA MET A 817 -8.59 35.05 18.95
C MET A 817 -7.25 35.63 18.48
N LYS A 818 -6.69 36.50 19.29
CA LYS A 818 -5.34 36.97 19.04
C LYS A 818 -4.38 36.09 19.83
N TYR A 819 -3.51 35.38 19.11
CA TYR A 819 -2.45 34.57 19.69
C TYR A 819 -1.11 35.31 19.47
N HIS A 820 -0.57 35.91 20.54
CA HIS A 820 0.60 36.76 20.49
C HIS A 820 0.50 37.85 19.40
N ASN A 821 1.19 37.66 18.29
CA ASN A 821 1.29 38.61 17.16
C ASN A 821 0.49 38.14 15.93
N ILE A 822 -0.18 37.00 15.96
CA ILE A 822 -1.02 36.48 14.87
C ILE A 822 -2.50 36.48 15.25
N GLU A 823 -3.37 36.52 14.25
CA GLU A 823 -4.81 36.34 14.41
C GLU A 823 -5.18 34.88 14.08
N VAL A 824 -5.82 34.17 15.01
CA VAL A 824 -6.27 32.79 14.82
C VAL A 824 -7.77 32.80 14.70
N VAL A 825 -8.27 32.29 13.62
CA VAL A 825 -9.69 32.23 13.29
C VAL A 825 -10.15 30.79 13.34
N TYR A 826 -11.15 30.53 14.18
CA TYR A 826 -11.92 29.31 14.13
C TYR A 826 -13.23 29.61 13.42
N THR A 827 -13.46 29.00 12.30
CA THR A 827 -14.57 29.33 11.40
C THR A 827 -15.93 28.85 11.95
N LYS A 828 -17.06 29.31 11.39
CA LYS A 828 -18.42 28.96 11.84
C LYS A 828 -18.87 27.62 11.29
N GLU A 829 -19.90 26.97 11.87
CA GLU A 829 -20.42 25.67 11.45
C GLU A 829 -20.87 25.55 9.97
N ALA A 830 -21.10 26.66 9.31
CA ALA A 830 -21.50 26.73 7.90
C ALA A 830 -20.44 27.38 6.99
N GLU A 831 -19.19 27.52 7.42
CA GLU A 831 -18.14 28.23 6.68
C GLU A 831 -16.83 27.48 6.81
N THR A 832 -16.28 26.91 5.72
CA THR A 832 -14.99 26.22 5.69
C THR A 832 -13.82 27.19 5.79
N ALA A 833 -12.61 26.70 6.14
CA ALA A 833 -11.40 27.53 6.09
C ALA A 833 -11.23 28.12 4.69
N ASP A 834 -11.46 27.31 3.66
CA ASP A 834 -11.39 27.73 2.27
C ASP A 834 -12.36 28.87 1.96
N GLN A 835 -13.62 28.74 2.36
CA GLN A 835 -14.63 29.81 2.16
C GLN A 835 -14.26 31.08 2.91
N TYR A 836 -13.73 30.96 4.12
CA TYR A 836 -13.25 32.12 4.88
C TYR A 836 -12.08 32.81 4.19
N ILE A 837 -11.09 32.01 3.72
CA ILE A 837 -9.90 32.48 3.03
C ILE A 837 -10.29 33.12 1.69
N GLU A 838 -11.17 32.47 0.92
CA GLU A 838 -11.68 33.01 -0.33
C GLU A 838 -12.38 34.36 -0.13
N ARG A 839 -13.32 34.44 0.81
CA ARG A 839 -14.02 35.67 1.13
C ARG A 839 -13.07 36.78 1.56
N THR A 840 -12.14 36.47 2.46
CA THR A 840 -11.17 37.41 2.99
C THR A 840 -10.21 37.89 1.89
N THR A 841 -9.80 36.97 1.01
CA THR A 841 -8.98 37.26 -0.16
C THR A 841 -9.70 38.18 -1.13
N HIS A 842 -10.97 37.92 -1.40
CA HIS A 842 -11.80 38.78 -2.25
C HIS A 842 -11.99 40.18 -1.64
N GLU A 843 -12.26 40.26 -0.33
CA GLU A 843 -12.42 41.56 0.36
C GLU A 843 -11.13 42.40 0.37
N LEU A 844 -9.99 41.78 0.61
CA LEU A 844 -8.68 42.44 0.59
C LEU A 844 -8.20 42.71 -0.83
N GLY A 845 -8.40 41.80 -1.76
CA GLY A 845 -8.07 41.90 -3.17
C GLY A 845 -8.85 42.98 -3.92
N ALA A 846 -10.00 43.42 -3.42
CA ALA A 846 -10.73 44.59 -3.93
C ALA A 846 -9.96 45.90 -3.81
N LYS A 847 -8.85 45.93 -3.06
CA LYS A 847 -7.97 47.11 -2.85
C LYS A 847 -6.49 46.79 -3.08
N PRO A 848 -6.08 46.42 -4.29
CA PRO A 848 -4.71 45.95 -4.57
C PRO A 848 -3.64 47.02 -4.41
N GLN A 849 -4.05 48.28 -4.34
CA GLN A 849 -3.09 49.38 -4.07
C GLN A 849 -2.69 49.50 -2.58
N LYS A 850 -3.52 48.92 -1.70
CA LYS A 850 -3.35 49.05 -0.26
C LYS A 850 -2.88 47.74 0.39
N TYR A 851 -3.33 46.62 -0.11
CA TYR A 851 -3.07 45.32 0.48
C TYR A 851 -2.44 44.36 -0.55
N ARG A 852 -1.42 43.66 -0.09
CA ARG A 852 -0.84 42.51 -0.80
C ARG A 852 -1.18 41.25 -0.04
N VAL A 853 -1.94 40.38 -0.66
CA VAL A 853 -2.44 39.16 0.01
C VAL A 853 -1.67 37.97 -0.52
N THR A 854 -1.14 37.15 0.41
CA THR A 854 -0.53 35.86 0.12
C THR A 854 -1.33 34.79 0.86
N VAL A 855 -1.64 33.69 0.20
CA VAL A 855 -2.36 32.57 0.80
C VAL A 855 -1.49 31.33 0.76
N ALA A 856 -1.33 30.69 1.92
CA ALA A 856 -0.56 29.47 2.09
C ALA A 856 -1.49 28.28 2.32
N THR A 857 -1.61 27.44 1.29
CA THR A 857 -2.39 26.20 1.28
C THR A 857 -1.79 25.20 0.30
N SER A 858 -1.98 23.91 0.52
CA SER A 858 -1.65 22.85 -0.46
C SER A 858 -2.83 22.42 -1.29
N ASP A 859 -4.05 22.90 -1.01
CA ASP A 859 -5.22 22.60 -1.81
C ASP A 859 -5.13 23.27 -3.19
N ALA A 860 -5.21 22.45 -4.25
CA ALA A 860 -5.03 22.93 -5.61
C ALA A 860 -6.23 23.74 -6.11
N LEU A 861 -7.43 23.44 -5.60
CA LEU A 861 -8.65 24.15 -5.98
C LEU A 861 -8.69 25.53 -5.34
N GLU A 862 -8.40 25.63 -4.03
CA GLU A 862 -8.27 26.88 -3.30
C GLU A 862 -7.21 27.77 -3.94
N GLN A 863 -6.09 27.17 -4.38
CA GLN A 863 -5.01 27.88 -5.06
C GLN A 863 -5.44 28.51 -6.39
N MET A 864 -6.39 27.93 -7.14
CA MET A 864 -6.91 28.51 -8.38
C MET A 864 -7.91 29.64 -8.16
N ILE A 865 -8.77 29.52 -7.16
CA ILE A 865 -9.75 30.55 -6.79
C ILE A 865 -9.00 31.82 -6.29
N ILE A 866 -7.96 31.61 -5.50
CA ILE A 866 -7.09 32.67 -5.00
C ILE A 866 -6.42 33.46 -6.12
N TRP A 867 -5.98 32.77 -7.18
CA TRP A 867 -5.34 33.41 -8.33
C TRP A 867 -6.33 34.28 -9.13
N GLY A 868 -7.58 33.83 -9.25
CA GLY A 868 -8.66 34.62 -9.85
C GLY A 868 -8.97 35.91 -9.09
N ASN A 869 -8.68 35.99 -7.80
CA ASN A 869 -8.91 37.15 -6.93
C ASN A 869 -7.67 38.07 -6.78
N GLY A 870 -6.56 37.81 -7.48
CA GLY A 870 -5.37 38.67 -7.52
C GLY A 870 -4.43 38.54 -6.32
N ALA A 871 -4.54 37.47 -5.51
CA ALA A 871 -3.63 37.16 -4.42
C ALA A 871 -2.43 36.32 -4.87
N THR A 872 -1.36 36.37 -4.11
CA THR A 872 -0.16 35.54 -4.32
C THR A 872 -0.33 34.20 -3.65
N ARG A 873 0.01 33.14 -4.36
CA ARG A 873 -0.06 31.76 -3.88
C ARG A 873 1.25 31.32 -3.25
N MET A 874 1.17 30.60 -2.12
CA MET A 874 2.29 29.91 -1.47
C MET A 874 1.87 28.47 -1.15
N SER A 875 2.65 27.47 -1.55
CA SER A 875 2.39 26.08 -1.16
C SER A 875 2.79 25.84 0.30
N ALA A 876 2.28 24.79 0.94
CA ALA A 876 2.68 24.42 2.31
C ALA A 876 4.19 24.18 2.44
N LEU A 877 4.81 23.53 1.44
CA LEU A 877 6.26 23.38 1.38
C LEU A 877 6.98 24.71 1.14
N GLY A 878 6.40 25.61 0.36
CA GLY A 878 6.91 26.96 0.17
C GLY A 878 6.86 27.77 1.45
N LEU A 879 5.80 27.63 2.25
CA LEU A 879 5.72 28.26 3.58
C LEU A 879 6.76 27.66 4.54
N LYS A 880 6.97 26.34 4.52
CA LYS A 880 7.99 25.67 5.32
C LYS A 880 9.38 26.24 5.02
N ALA A 881 9.76 26.26 3.76
CA ALA A 881 11.05 26.80 3.33
C ALA A 881 11.22 28.28 3.70
N ALA A 882 10.15 29.07 3.64
CA ALA A 882 10.19 30.48 4.07
C ALA A 882 10.38 30.61 5.59
N VAL A 883 9.74 29.77 6.38
CA VAL A 883 9.89 29.72 7.84
C VAL A 883 11.31 29.30 8.23
N GLU A 884 11.83 28.25 7.62
CA GLU A 884 13.21 27.77 7.87
C GLU A 884 14.26 28.78 7.47
N SER A 885 14.11 29.44 6.31
CA SER A 885 15.02 30.51 5.87
C SER A 885 15.01 31.68 6.83
N ALA A 886 13.85 32.11 7.33
CA ALA A 886 13.72 33.15 8.32
C ALA A 886 14.41 32.78 9.63
N GLY A 887 14.33 31.54 10.07
CA GLY A 887 15.04 31.02 11.23
C GLY A 887 16.57 31.02 11.05
N ALA A 888 17.07 30.59 9.90
CA ALA A 888 18.50 30.53 9.59
C ALA A 888 19.15 31.93 9.53
N GLU A 889 18.44 32.95 9.03
CA GLU A 889 18.93 34.31 9.00
C GLU A 889 19.01 34.92 10.41
N TYR A 890 18.12 34.53 11.32
CA TYR A 890 18.14 35.00 12.72
C TYR A 890 19.33 34.48 13.52
N PHE A 891 19.82 33.27 13.23
CA PHE A 891 21.00 32.71 13.87
C PHE A 891 22.32 33.20 13.26
N ASN A 892 22.32 33.85 12.09
CA ASN A 892 23.50 34.38 11.40
C ASN A 892 23.64 35.89 11.49
N SER A 893 22.69 36.59 12.09
CA SER A 893 22.71 38.03 12.41
C SER A 893 22.98 38.27 13.90
#